data_52e0d927c98ae70d99028e07bbbedd83
#
_entry.id   52e0d927c98ae70d99028e07bbbedd83
#
_cell.length_a   1.000
_cell.length_b   1.000
_cell.length_c   1.000
_cell.angle_alpha   90.00
_cell.angle_beta   90.00
_cell.angle_gamma   90.00
#
_symmetry.space_group_name_H-M   'P 1'
#
loop_
_entity.id
_entity.type
_entity.pdbx_description
1 polymer ?
#
loop_
_entity_poly.entity_id
_entity_poly.type
_entity_poly.pdbx_seq_one_letter_code
_entity_poly.pdbx_strand_id
1 'polypeptide(L)'
;MPRSFGPAMSRRSFLATTAGASLIAVHPFSARAAAGQAHLRIMETTDLHVHVWPYDYYADKARDTVGLARTAAHIASIREEATNSLMLDNGDFLQGNPMGDYIAYERGMKEGDMHPVITAMNTVGFDASTLGNHEFNYGLDFLIKSLAGADFPIVSANVVKSEGSDPTKDTTLIKPYVILDRMLKDGAGEEHPIKVGLIGFVPPQIMNWDRKHLEGNVTARDIVKTARAYVPQMREEGADIIIALSHSGIGSADESDGMENASVPLATVDGIDALLTGHSHLVFPSSTYADYAAVDAENGLIHGKPATMGGFWGSHLGVIDLMLERDGGEWRVVNTAVETRPISKRNEDRSITALVESEQSVLDSTAADHEATLAYVRRGVGKTAAPLHSYFALVADDPSVQIVSIAQKWYIEEMMKGTAYEGLPILSAAAPFKAGGRGGPEYYTDVPAGDVAIKNVADLYLYPNTVRAVKISGAEVRDWLERSAGMFNQVTPGSNDTVLLNPAFPSYNFDVIDGVTYEIDLSQPSKFGPKGKLENADAHRIKNLSFNGAPVTDDMEFVIATNNYRASGGGSFPGADGSTIIFEAPDTNRDVIVRYIVEQGTIQPSADANWKFSPLENTSVLFETGPKATDYIDDVKGLEITPAGDGADGFALYRLKL
;
A
#
# COMPACT_ATOMS: atom_id res chain seq x y z
N MET A 1 15.40 37.63 -51.38
CA MET A 1 14.66 36.37 -51.48
C MET A 1 14.16 36.05 -50.07
N PRO A 2 12.87 36.05 -49.77
CA PRO A 2 12.32 35.79 -48.46
C PRO A 2 12.19 34.29 -48.21
N ARG A 3 12.57 33.85 -47.01
CA ARG A 3 12.37 32.47 -46.53
C ARG A 3 10.90 32.27 -46.13
N SER A 4 10.28 31.23 -46.70
CA SER A 4 8.91 30.81 -46.39
C SER A 4 8.83 30.19 -45.01
N PHE A 5 7.99 30.73 -44.13
CA PHE A 5 7.54 30.09 -42.90
C PHE A 5 6.47 29.04 -43.19
N GLY A 6 6.64 27.82 -42.74
CA GLY A 6 5.63 26.78 -42.76
C GLY A 6 4.49 27.10 -41.75
N PRO A 7 3.28 26.52 -41.94
CA PRO A 7 2.12 26.87 -41.15
C PRO A 7 2.26 26.38 -39.67
N ALA A 8 1.95 27.29 -38.74
CA ALA A 8 1.88 27.00 -37.32
C ALA A 8 0.74 26.02 -37.04
N MET A 9 1.06 24.89 -36.41
CA MET A 9 0.07 23.94 -35.93
C MET A 9 -0.79 24.56 -34.81
N SER A 10 -2.09 24.45 -34.93
CA SER A 10 -3.04 24.99 -33.96
C SER A 10 -3.03 24.16 -32.65
N ARG A 11 -3.32 24.82 -31.51
CA ARG A 11 -3.42 24.16 -30.17
C ARG A 11 -4.44 23.01 -30.12
N ARG A 12 -5.35 22.90 -31.10
CA ARG A 12 -6.31 21.78 -31.21
C ARG A 12 -5.68 20.50 -31.77
N SER A 13 -4.58 20.57 -32.50
CA SER A 13 -3.88 19.38 -33.03
C SER A 13 -2.95 18.74 -32.01
N PHE A 14 -2.58 19.45 -30.93
CA PHE A 14 -1.72 18.92 -29.87
C PHE A 14 -2.50 18.14 -28.77
N LEU A 15 -3.81 18.35 -28.68
CA LEU A 15 -4.68 17.66 -27.72
C LEU A 15 -5.33 16.39 -28.27
N ALA A 16 -5.12 16.07 -29.55
CA ALA A 16 -5.64 14.84 -30.17
C ALA A 16 -4.66 13.67 -30.18
N THR A 17 -3.45 13.82 -29.61
CA THR A 17 -2.40 12.78 -29.67
C THR A 17 -2.01 12.22 -28.31
N THR A 18 -2.78 12.49 -27.24
CA THR A 18 -2.50 11.97 -25.88
C THR A 18 -3.66 11.22 -25.23
N ALA A 19 -4.60 10.72 -26.01
CA ALA A 19 -5.59 9.73 -25.57
C ALA A 19 -5.35 8.39 -26.29
N GLY A 20 -4.10 7.96 -26.34
CA GLY A 20 -3.73 6.59 -26.63
C GLY A 20 -3.76 5.84 -25.30
N ALA A 21 -4.90 5.23 -24.94
CA ALA A 21 -4.88 4.06 -24.10
C ALA A 21 -3.92 3.09 -24.79
N SER A 22 -2.75 2.88 -24.21
CA SER A 22 -1.88 1.76 -24.59
C SER A 22 -2.66 0.50 -24.25
N LEU A 23 -3.48 0.04 -25.19
CA LEU A 23 -3.69 -1.38 -25.36
C LEU A 23 -2.27 -1.90 -25.63
N ILE A 24 -1.62 -2.42 -24.60
CA ILE A 24 -0.45 -3.25 -24.76
C ILE A 24 -0.95 -4.34 -25.71
N ALA A 25 -0.46 -4.31 -26.94
CA ALA A 25 -0.74 -5.33 -27.92
C ALA A 25 -0.18 -6.60 -27.30
N VAL A 26 -1.05 -7.43 -26.73
CA VAL A 26 -0.72 -8.79 -26.36
C VAL A 26 -0.21 -9.40 -27.64
N HIS A 27 1.10 -9.52 -27.78
CA HIS A 27 1.68 -10.35 -28.80
C HIS A 27 1.57 -11.77 -28.24
N PRO A 28 0.55 -12.54 -28.66
CA PRO A 28 0.52 -13.93 -28.26
C PRO A 28 1.86 -14.51 -28.71
N PHE A 29 2.47 -15.30 -27.85
CA PHE A 29 3.64 -16.09 -28.20
C PHE A 29 3.26 -16.94 -29.42
N SER A 30 3.42 -16.39 -30.63
CA SER A 30 2.88 -16.98 -31.87
C SER A 30 3.80 -18.07 -32.42
N ALA A 31 4.92 -18.34 -31.76
CA ALA A 31 5.77 -19.47 -32.10
C ALA A 31 5.23 -20.73 -31.39
N ARG A 32 4.54 -21.59 -32.12
CA ARG A 32 4.37 -22.96 -31.65
C ARG A 32 5.74 -23.55 -31.38
N ALA A 33 5.94 -24.11 -30.18
CA ALA A 33 7.14 -24.88 -29.88
C ALA A 33 7.37 -25.94 -30.96
N ALA A 34 8.61 -26.11 -31.39
CA ALA A 34 9.02 -27.17 -32.30
C ALA A 34 9.25 -28.49 -31.55
N ALA A 35 9.52 -29.57 -32.25
CA ALA A 35 10.00 -30.81 -31.63
C ALA A 35 11.29 -30.51 -30.84
N GLY A 36 11.33 -30.94 -29.56
CA GLY A 36 12.45 -30.63 -28.65
C GLY A 36 12.39 -29.22 -28.03
N GLN A 37 11.39 -28.42 -28.34
CA GLN A 37 11.08 -27.14 -27.66
C GLN A 37 9.79 -27.25 -26.89
N ALA A 38 9.74 -26.73 -25.68
CA ALA A 38 8.54 -26.67 -24.84
C ALA A 38 8.25 -25.21 -24.43
N HIS A 39 6.98 -24.83 -24.52
CA HIS A 39 6.50 -23.57 -23.97
C HIS A 39 6.03 -23.82 -22.53
N LEU A 40 6.62 -23.13 -21.57
CA LEU A 40 6.21 -23.13 -20.17
C LEU A 40 5.68 -21.75 -19.80
N ARG A 41 4.44 -21.67 -19.32
CA ARG A 41 3.80 -20.44 -18.84
C ARG A 41 3.79 -20.42 -17.32
N ILE A 42 4.41 -19.42 -16.72
CA ILE A 42 4.46 -19.18 -15.29
C ILE A 42 3.46 -18.08 -14.97
N MET A 43 2.57 -18.35 -14.02
CA MET A 43 1.59 -17.40 -13.50
C MET A 43 1.98 -16.96 -12.10
N GLU A 44 1.75 -15.70 -11.77
CA GLU A 44 2.09 -15.10 -10.49
C GLU A 44 0.91 -14.36 -9.86
N THR A 45 0.66 -14.64 -8.58
CA THR A 45 0.05 -13.69 -7.65
C THR A 45 1.09 -13.21 -6.64
N THR A 46 0.89 -12.01 -6.10
CA THR A 46 1.68 -11.42 -5.02
C THR A 46 0.79 -10.51 -4.19
N ASP A 47 1.15 -10.27 -2.94
CA ASP A 47 0.48 -9.27 -2.09
C ASP A 47 -1.06 -9.48 -2.05
N LEU A 48 -1.52 -10.73 -1.89
CA LEU A 48 -2.95 -11.06 -1.84
C LEU A 48 -3.64 -10.47 -0.61
N HIS A 49 -2.93 -10.35 0.53
CA HIS A 49 -3.43 -9.74 1.77
C HIS A 49 -4.84 -10.21 2.15
N VAL A 50 -5.06 -11.53 2.08
CA VAL A 50 -6.34 -12.21 2.37
C VAL A 50 -7.52 -11.74 1.51
N HIS A 51 -7.27 -11.02 0.40
CA HIS A 51 -8.34 -10.64 -0.52
C HIS A 51 -8.75 -11.83 -1.40
N VAL A 52 -9.50 -12.75 -0.80
CA VAL A 52 -10.06 -13.92 -1.49
C VAL A 52 -11.31 -13.55 -2.29
N TRP A 53 -12.23 -12.82 -1.66
CA TRP A 53 -13.50 -12.38 -2.23
C TRP A 53 -13.35 -11.02 -2.93
N PRO A 54 -14.14 -10.72 -3.98
CA PRO A 54 -14.25 -9.39 -4.58
C PRO A 54 -15.09 -8.47 -3.67
N TYR A 55 -14.58 -8.23 -2.47
CA TYR A 55 -15.31 -7.52 -1.42
C TYR A 55 -14.39 -6.61 -0.60
N ASP A 56 -14.86 -5.41 -0.34
CA ASP A 56 -14.24 -4.47 0.60
C ASP A 56 -14.95 -4.58 1.95
N TYR A 57 -14.36 -5.33 2.88
CA TYR A 57 -14.92 -5.55 4.21
C TYR A 57 -14.97 -4.28 5.06
N TYR A 58 -14.11 -3.31 4.79
CA TYR A 58 -14.13 -2.05 5.48
C TYR A 58 -15.27 -1.15 5.00
N ALA A 59 -15.50 -1.09 3.70
CA ALA A 59 -16.62 -0.37 3.12
C ALA A 59 -17.94 -1.17 3.17
N ASP A 60 -17.89 -2.43 3.61
CA ASP A 60 -19.02 -3.38 3.67
C ASP A 60 -19.78 -3.46 2.33
N LYS A 61 -19.04 -3.62 1.22
CA LYS A 61 -19.60 -3.67 -0.15
C LYS A 61 -18.75 -4.47 -1.13
N ALA A 62 -19.39 -4.98 -2.18
CA ALA A 62 -18.67 -5.60 -3.30
C ALA A 62 -17.68 -4.63 -3.95
N ARG A 63 -16.54 -5.18 -4.41
CA ARG A 63 -15.45 -4.44 -5.05
C ARG A 63 -14.81 -5.24 -6.18
N ASP A 64 -15.04 -4.81 -7.42
CA ASP A 64 -14.60 -5.52 -8.63
C ASP A 64 -13.09 -5.41 -8.93
N THR A 65 -12.34 -4.63 -8.16
CA THR A 65 -10.91 -4.40 -8.38
C THR A 65 -10.01 -5.32 -7.56
N VAL A 66 -10.57 -6.26 -6.79
CA VAL A 66 -9.84 -7.13 -5.86
C VAL A 66 -10.43 -8.55 -5.88
N GLY A 67 -9.67 -9.50 -5.36
CA GLY A 67 -10.13 -10.84 -5.02
C GLY A 67 -9.51 -11.95 -5.84
N LEU A 68 -8.84 -12.89 -5.14
CA LEU A 68 -8.27 -14.09 -5.76
C LEU A 68 -9.32 -14.89 -6.56
N ALA A 69 -10.59 -14.87 -6.12
CA ALA A 69 -11.67 -15.53 -6.86
C ALA A 69 -11.82 -15.01 -8.30
N ARG A 70 -11.57 -13.72 -8.55
CA ARG A 70 -11.56 -13.16 -9.91
C ARG A 70 -10.26 -13.48 -10.65
N THR A 71 -9.12 -13.39 -9.99
CA THR A 71 -7.83 -13.75 -10.59
C THR A 71 -7.79 -15.21 -11.01
N ALA A 72 -8.48 -16.09 -10.26
CA ALA A 72 -8.62 -17.51 -10.56
C ALA A 72 -9.26 -17.78 -11.94
N ALA A 73 -10.14 -16.91 -12.43
CA ALA A 73 -10.70 -17.04 -13.78
C ALA A 73 -9.62 -16.85 -14.87
N HIS A 74 -8.68 -15.93 -14.70
CA HIS A 74 -7.51 -15.83 -15.60
C HIS A 74 -6.63 -17.08 -15.53
N ILE A 75 -6.39 -17.61 -14.31
CA ILE A 75 -5.61 -18.83 -14.11
C ILE A 75 -6.25 -20.02 -14.83
N ALA A 76 -7.57 -20.19 -14.68
CA ALA A 76 -8.33 -21.23 -15.37
C ALA A 76 -8.22 -21.11 -16.90
N SER A 77 -8.43 -19.88 -17.44
CA SER A 77 -8.29 -19.62 -18.88
C SER A 77 -6.89 -19.92 -19.39
N ILE A 78 -5.86 -19.54 -18.65
CA ILE A 78 -4.46 -19.79 -19.03
C ILE A 78 -4.14 -21.29 -19.04
N ARG A 79 -4.67 -22.06 -18.10
CA ARG A 79 -4.52 -23.51 -18.08
C ARG A 79 -5.15 -24.21 -19.28
N GLU A 80 -6.19 -23.61 -19.86
CA GLU A 80 -6.78 -24.05 -21.13
C GLU A 80 -5.93 -23.60 -22.34
N GLU A 81 -5.31 -22.42 -22.28
CA GLU A 81 -4.49 -21.87 -23.36
C GLU A 81 -3.11 -22.55 -23.46
N ALA A 82 -2.48 -22.89 -22.33
CA ALA A 82 -1.09 -23.33 -22.24
C ALA A 82 -1.01 -24.83 -21.91
N THR A 83 -0.25 -25.57 -22.74
CA THR A 83 -0.02 -27.01 -22.53
C THR A 83 0.77 -27.28 -21.23
N ASN A 84 1.71 -26.40 -20.87
CA ASN A 84 2.49 -26.49 -19.65
C ASN A 84 2.39 -25.16 -18.89
N SER A 85 2.00 -25.23 -17.63
CA SER A 85 1.90 -24.04 -16.78
C SER A 85 2.31 -24.33 -15.34
N LEU A 86 2.74 -23.30 -14.63
CA LEU A 86 2.97 -23.25 -13.18
C LEU A 86 2.23 -22.06 -12.60
N MET A 87 1.59 -22.27 -11.44
CA MET A 87 0.95 -21.20 -10.67
C MET A 87 1.69 -20.98 -9.37
N LEU A 88 2.30 -19.81 -9.21
CA LEU A 88 3.16 -19.45 -8.09
C LEU A 88 2.60 -18.23 -7.37
N ASP A 89 2.87 -18.15 -6.08
CA ASP A 89 2.58 -16.96 -5.27
C ASP A 89 3.87 -16.39 -4.70
N ASN A 90 3.95 -15.08 -4.63
CA ASN A 90 5.17 -14.37 -4.22
C ASN A 90 5.04 -13.71 -2.84
N GLY A 91 4.18 -14.23 -1.95
CA GLY A 91 4.09 -13.82 -0.54
C GLY A 91 3.11 -12.69 -0.26
N ASP A 92 3.03 -12.29 1.02
CA ASP A 92 2.07 -11.33 1.58
C ASP A 92 0.61 -11.76 1.37
N PHE A 93 0.28 -12.99 1.79
CA PHE A 93 -1.07 -13.52 1.66
C PHE A 93 -1.84 -13.62 2.99
N LEU A 94 -1.18 -13.63 4.18
CA LEU A 94 -1.84 -13.94 5.46
C LEU A 94 -2.46 -12.74 6.19
N GLN A 95 -2.02 -11.50 5.94
CA GLN A 95 -2.44 -10.31 6.66
C GLN A 95 -2.81 -9.18 5.70
N GLY A 96 -3.74 -8.30 6.06
CA GLY A 96 -4.02 -7.04 5.35
C GLY A 96 -5.49 -6.72 5.11
N ASN A 97 -6.43 -7.54 5.60
CA ASN A 97 -7.84 -7.18 5.63
C ASN A 97 -8.58 -7.85 6.81
N PRO A 98 -9.84 -7.45 7.10
CA PRO A 98 -10.61 -7.97 8.22
C PRO A 98 -10.81 -9.49 8.26
N MET A 99 -10.71 -10.21 7.14
CA MET A 99 -10.78 -11.68 7.15
C MET A 99 -9.53 -12.26 7.85
N GLY A 100 -8.35 -11.72 7.57
CA GLY A 100 -7.12 -12.10 8.29
C GLY A 100 -7.18 -11.75 9.78
N ASP A 101 -7.62 -10.53 10.10
CA ASP A 101 -7.76 -10.08 11.48
C ASP A 101 -8.77 -10.92 12.28
N TYR A 102 -9.92 -11.26 11.67
CA TYR A 102 -10.90 -12.17 12.27
C TYR A 102 -10.27 -13.53 12.60
N ILE A 103 -9.51 -14.10 11.67
CA ILE A 103 -8.84 -15.38 11.88
C ILE A 103 -7.77 -15.27 12.98
N ALA A 104 -6.97 -14.19 12.97
CA ALA A 104 -5.86 -14.04 13.93
C ALA A 104 -6.33 -13.69 15.34
N TYR A 105 -7.27 -12.77 15.48
CA TYR A 105 -7.62 -12.19 16.79
C TYR A 105 -8.91 -12.73 17.39
N GLU A 106 -9.85 -13.21 16.59
CA GLU A 106 -11.16 -13.67 17.08
C GLU A 106 -11.30 -15.19 17.07
N ARG A 107 -11.20 -15.81 15.88
CA ARG A 107 -11.32 -17.28 15.74
C ARG A 107 -10.11 -17.99 16.33
N GLY A 108 -8.94 -17.42 16.14
CA GLY A 108 -7.66 -18.05 16.41
C GLY A 108 -7.31 -19.14 15.38
N MET A 109 -6.03 -19.58 15.38
CA MET A 109 -5.54 -20.72 14.60
C MET A 109 -5.10 -21.83 15.55
N LYS A 110 -5.74 -23.00 15.45
CA LYS A 110 -5.38 -24.23 16.14
C LYS A 110 -4.64 -25.17 15.19
N GLU A 111 -3.99 -26.17 15.74
CA GLU A 111 -3.37 -27.22 14.94
C GLU A 111 -4.45 -27.96 14.13
N GLY A 112 -4.26 -28.06 12.81
CA GLY A 112 -5.20 -28.66 11.87
C GLY A 112 -6.28 -27.71 11.32
N ASP A 113 -6.34 -26.47 11.79
CA ASP A 113 -7.23 -25.47 11.18
C ASP A 113 -6.68 -25.02 9.80
N MET A 114 -7.62 -24.68 8.90
CA MET A 114 -7.29 -24.12 7.61
C MET A 114 -7.47 -22.60 7.62
N HIS A 115 -6.47 -21.88 7.14
CA HIS A 115 -6.59 -20.44 6.90
C HIS A 115 -7.36 -20.19 5.58
N PRO A 116 -8.35 -19.28 5.50
CA PRO A 116 -9.17 -19.12 4.31
C PRO A 116 -8.39 -18.80 3.03
N VAL A 117 -7.30 -18.02 3.12
CA VAL A 117 -6.46 -17.78 1.93
C VAL A 117 -5.76 -19.05 1.46
N ILE A 118 -5.29 -19.90 2.39
CA ILE A 118 -4.68 -21.20 2.04
C ILE A 118 -5.74 -22.13 1.44
N THR A 119 -6.96 -22.16 1.99
CA THR A 119 -8.08 -22.91 1.40
C THR A 119 -8.35 -22.47 -0.04
N ALA A 120 -8.37 -21.16 -0.31
CA ALA A 120 -8.55 -20.61 -1.65
C ALA A 120 -7.38 -20.97 -2.57
N MET A 121 -6.13 -20.85 -2.11
CA MET A 121 -4.94 -21.20 -2.88
C MET A 121 -4.89 -22.71 -3.22
N ASN A 122 -5.23 -23.59 -2.27
CA ASN A 122 -5.37 -25.02 -2.51
C ASN A 122 -6.47 -25.31 -3.56
N THR A 123 -7.62 -24.62 -3.47
CA THR A 123 -8.73 -24.75 -4.42
C THR A 123 -8.32 -24.32 -5.82
N VAL A 124 -7.57 -23.25 -5.98
CA VAL A 124 -7.00 -22.79 -7.26
C VAL A 124 -5.92 -23.74 -7.77
N GLY A 125 -5.23 -24.45 -6.88
CA GLY A 125 -4.14 -25.37 -7.20
C GLY A 125 -2.83 -24.64 -7.49
N PHE A 126 -2.29 -23.96 -6.49
CA PHE A 126 -0.95 -23.37 -6.55
C PHE A 126 0.12 -24.46 -6.53
N ASP A 127 1.22 -24.25 -7.26
CA ASP A 127 2.35 -25.18 -7.34
C ASP A 127 3.41 -24.88 -6.27
N ALA A 128 3.56 -23.63 -5.85
CA ALA A 128 4.42 -23.19 -4.74
C ALA A 128 4.15 -21.73 -4.35
N SER A 129 4.67 -21.33 -3.18
CA SER A 129 4.67 -19.95 -2.71
C SER A 129 5.95 -19.61 -1.94
N THR A 130 6.16 -18.32 -1.66
CA THR A 130 7.16 -17.83 -0.71
C THR A 130 6.50 -17.07 0.43
N LEU A 131 7.28 -16.65 1.43
CA LEU A 131 6.83 -15.69 2.43
C LEU A 131 7.07 -14.26 1.92
N GLY A 132 6.21 -13.33 2.34
CA GLY A 132 6.47 -11.91 2.31
C GLY A 132 6.67 -11.37 3.75
N ASN A 133 6.65 -10.06 3.91
CA ASN A 133 6.85 -9.45 5.23
C ASN A 133 5.59 -9.53 6.11
N HIS A 134 4.42 -9.51 5.54
CA HIS A 134 3.16 -9.55 6.28
C HIS A 134 2.80 -10.94 6.83
N GLU A 135 3.49 -11.99 6.45
CA GLU A 135 3.37 -13.30 7.06
C GLU A 135 3.78 -13.31 8.54
N PHE A 136 4.59 -12.36 8.98
CA PHE A 136 5.11 -12.30 10.34
C PHE A 136 4.27 -11.49 11.33
N ASN A 137 3.31 -10.69 10.86
CA ASN A 137 2.57 -9.71 11.67
C ASN A 137 1.76 -10.33 12.82
N TYR A 138 1.26 -11.55 12.65
CA TYR A 138 0.53 -12.28 13.70
C TYR A 138 1.42 -13.22 14.53
N GLY A 139 2.74 -13.21 14.28
CA GLY A 139 3.74 -13.99 14.99
C GLY A 139 3.97 -15.40 14.43
N LEU A 140 5.10 -15.99 14.84
CA LEU A 140 5.61 -17.24 14.26
C LEU A 140 4.70 -18.46 14.51
N ASP A 141 4.02 -18.53 15.66
CA ASP A 141 3.10 -19.63 15.96
C ASP A 141 1.89 -19.62 15.02
N PHE A 142 1.31 -18.44 14.78
CA PHE A 142 0.22 -18.26 13.82
C PHE A 142 0.69 -18.60 12.39
N LEU A 143 1.85 -18.08 12.00
CA LEU A 143 2.45 -18.35 10.69
C LEU A 143 2.58 -19.87 10.45
N ILE A 144 3.28 -20.59 11.30
CA ILE A 144 3.55 -22.03 11.11
C ILE A 144 2.24 -22.85 11.05
N LYS A 145 1.25 -22.51 11.90
CA LYS A 145 -0.07 -23.17 11.85
C LYS A 145 -0.81 -22.88 10.55
N SER A 146 -0.75 -21.66 10.05
CA SER A 146 -1.39 -21.28 8.79
C SER A 146 -0.75 -21.99 7.60
N LEU A 147 0.59 -22.06 7.54
CA LEU A 147 1.32 -22.75 6.46
C LEU A 147 1.09 -24.25 6.44
N ALA A 148 0.82 -24.87 7.59
CA ALA A 148 0.62 -26.32 7.70
C ALA A 148 -0.57 -26.84 6.89
N GLY A 149 -1.51 -25.97 6.52
CA GLY A 149 -2.67 -26.30 5.68
C GLY A 149 -2.42 -26.27 4.17
N ALA A 150 -1.24 -25.82 3.70
CA ALA A 150 -0.95 -25.69 2.28
C ALA A 150 -0.66 -27.06 1.64
N ASP A 151 -1.32 -27.36 0.52
CA ASP A 151 -1.09 -28.57 -0.30
C ASP A 151 0.11 -28.40 -1.26
N PHE A 152 0.79 -27.28 -1.19
CA PHE A 152 1.95 -26.90 -2.01
C PHE A 152 3.12 -26.45 -1.13
N PRO A 153 4.39 -26.56 -1.60
CA PRO A 153 5.55 -26.09 -0.85
C PRO A 153 5.59 -24.57 -0.73
N ILE A 154 5.97 -24.09 0.47
CA ILE A 154 6.25 -22.69 0.75
C ILE A 154 7.73 -22.60 1.16
N VAL A 155 8.47 -21.66 0.54
CA VAL A 155 9.93 -21.54 0.68
C VAL A 155 10.34 -20.14 1.17
N SER A 156 11.47 -20.08 1.92
CA SER A 156 12.12 -18.79 2.25
C SER A 156 13.58 -19.07 2.64
N ALA A 157 14.51 -18.56 1.85
CA ALA A 157 15.92 -18.90 2.00
C ALA A 157 16.67 -18.02 3.00
N ASN A 158 16.19 -16.81 3.24
CA ASN A 158 16.93 -15.83 4.01
C ASN A 158 16.40 -15.58 5.42
N VAL A 159 15.30 -16.25 5.84
CA VAL A 159 14.82 -16.22 7.24
C VAL A 159 15.35 -17.45 7.99
N VAL A 160 16.20 -17.22 9.00
CA VAL A 160 16.97 -18.29 9.64
C VAL A 160 16.80 -18.31 11.16
N LYS A 161 16.67 -19.51 11.73
CA LYS A 161 16.65 -19.76 13.20
C LYS A 161 18.04 -19.68 13.80
N SER A 162 19.05 -20.06 13.04
CA SER A 162 20.45 -19.95 13.45
C SER A 162 21.35 -19.82 12.24
N GLU A 163 22.31 -18.93 12.32
CA GLU A 163 23.27 -18.70 11.26
C GLU A 163 24.43 -19.70 11.33
N GLY A 164 24.76 -20.27 10.18
CA GLY A 164 25.97 -21.06 9.96
C GLY A 164 27.13 -20.19 9.46
N SER A 165 28.18 -20.84 8.98
CA SER A 165 29.34 -20.18 8.40
C SER A 165 29.05 -19.48 7.04
N ASP A 166 28.02 -19.93 6.36
CA ASP A 166 27.49 -19.37 5.13
C ASP A 166 25.99 -19.72 5.03
N PRO A 167 25.19 -19.06 4.12
CA PRO A 167 23.76 -19.26 4.04
C PRO A 167 23.32 -20.72 3.84
N THR A 168 24.10 -21.54 3.11
CA THR A 168 23.76 -22.95 2.86
C THR A 168 23.96 -23.86 4.10
N LYS A 169 24.54 -23.32 5.18
CA LYS A 169 24.76 -24.02 6.46
C LYS A 169 23.84 -23.51 7.56
N ASP A 170 22.92 -22.60 7.21
CA ASP A 170 21.94 -22.08 8.16
C ASP A 170 20.88 -23.13 8.51
N THR A 171 20.27 -22.94 9.67
CA THR A 171 18.99 -23.57 9.98
C THR A 171 17.88 -22.56 9.65
N THR A 172 17.26 -22.70 8.49
CA THR A 172 16.19 -21.82 8.04
C THR A 172 14.88 -22.02 8.81
N LEU A 173 14.01 -21.02 8.80
CA LEU A 173 12.68 -21.09 9.45
C LEU A 173 11.81 -22.17 8.78
N ILE A 174 11.76 -22.16 7.46
CA ILE A 174 11.11 -23.14 6.59
C ILE A 174 12.11 -23.58 5.51
N LYS A 175 11.71 -24.44 4.57
CA LYS A 175 12.60 -24.87 3.47
C LYS A 175 13.13 -23.65 2.68
N PRO A 176 14.43 -23.56 2.39
CA PRO A 176 14.98 -22.42 1.64
C PRO A 176 14.55 -22.41 0.17
N TYR A 177 14.41 -23.56 -0.42
CA TYR A 177 13.99 -23.77 -1.82
C TYR A 177 13.34 -25.13 -2.02
N VAL A 178 12.76 -25.33 -3.18
CA VAL A 178 12.26 -26.62 -3.65
C VAL A 178 12.66 -26.83 -5.10
N ILE A 179 12.93 -28.08 -5.49
CA ILE A 179 13.08 -28.47 -6.88
C ILE A 179 11.87 -29.34 -7.25
N LEU A 180 11.04 -28.82 -8.14
CA LEU A 180 9.83 -29.50 -8.60
C LEU A 180 10.16 -30.38 -9.80
N ASP A 181 9.92 -31.70 -9.69
CA ASP A 181 9.94 -32.58 -10.84
C ASP A 181 8.65 -32.39 -11.64
N ARG A 182 8.76 -32.05 -12.93
CA ARG A 182 7.64 -31.84 -13.84
C ARG A 182 7.86 -32.57 -15.16
N MET A 183 6.78 -32.79 -15.90
CA MET A 183 6.80 -33.27 -17.29
C MET A 183 6.32 -32.16 -18.19
N LEU A 184 7.13 -31.75 -19.17
CA LEU A 184 6.74 -30.79 -20.19
C LEU A 184 6.41 -31.50 -21.49
N LYS A 185 5.31 -31.12 -22.14
CA LYS A 185 5.00 -31.51 -23.51
C LYS A 185 5.68 -30.53 -24.47
N ASP A 186 6.44 -31.08 -25.41
CA ASP A 186 7.06 -30.30 -26.48
C ASP A 186 6.07 -30.00 -27.64
N GLY A 187 6.54 -29.30 -28.67
CA GLY A 187 5.71 -28.96 -29.83
C GLY A 187 5.30 -30.16 -30.70
N ALA A 188 5.91 -31.31 -30.53
CA ALA A 188 5.50 -32.58 -31.15
C ALA A 188 4.47 -33.34 -30.26
N GLY A 189 4.27 -32.91 -29.00
CA GLY A 189 3.38 -33.55 -28.02
C GLY A 189 4.11 -34.65 -27.22
N GLU A 190 5.42 -34.75 -27.30
CA GLU A 190 6.22 -35.69 -26.51
C GLU A 190 6.49 -35.11 -25.10
N GLU A 191 6.45 -35.98 -24.09
CA GLU A 191 6.69 -35.61 -22.69
C GLU A 191 8.18 -35.76 -22.32
N HIS A 192 8.74 -34.73 -21.72
CA HIS A 192 10.13 -34.68 -21.27
C HIS A 192 10.20 -34.20 -19.82
N PRO A 193 11.04 -34.83 -18.98
CA PRO A 193 11.23 -34.37 -17.61
C PRO A 193 11.97 -33.03 -17.56
N ILE A 194 11.59 -32.21 -16.58
CA ILE A 194 12.28 -30.97 -16.20
C ILE A 194 12.29 -30.84 -14.67
N LYS A 195 13.35 -30.27 -14.15
CA LYS A 195 13.51 -29.89 -12.75
C LYS A 195 13.44 -28.38 -12.61
N VAL A 196 12.38 -27.86 -12.00
CA VAL A 196 12.16 -26.42 -11.78
C VAL A 196 12.53 -26.08 -10.34
N GLY A 197 13.63 -25.34 -10.16
CA GLY A 197 14.05 -24.80 -8.86
C GLY A 197 13.28 -23.53 -8.53
N LEU A 198 12.73 -23.46 -7.31
CA LEU A 198 12.04 -22.29 -6.76
C LEU A 198 12.70 -21.90 -5.45
N ILE A 199 13.15 -20.65 -5.32
CA ILE A 199 13.82 -20.12 -4.13
C ILE A 199 13.15 -18.83 -3.69
N GLY A 200 12.84 -18.69 -2.39
CA GLY A 200 12.08 -17.57 -1.84
C GLY A 200 12.92 -16.59 -1.03
N PHE A 201 12.55 -15.31 -1.06
CA PHE A 201 13.22 -14.24 -0.30
C PHE A 201 12.23 -13.22 0.23
N VAL A 202 12.54 -12.67 1.42
CA VAL A 202 11.83 -11.56 2.06
C VAL A 202 12.79 -10.40 2.36
N PRO A 203 12.30 -9.15 2.49
CA PRO A 203 13.12 -8.02 2.90
C PRO A 203 13.71 -8.27 4.30
N PRO A 204 15.02 -8.04 4.53
CA PRO A 204 15.61 -8.18 5.87
C PRO A 204 15.01 -7.24 6.91
N GLN A 205 14.30 -6.19 6.49
CA GLN A 205 13.61 -5.20 7.32
C GLN A 205 12.49 -5.79 8.17
N ILE A 206 12.03 -7.02 7.90
CA ILE A 206 11.08 -7.75 8.78
C ILE A 206 11.57 -7.77 10.23
N MET A 207 12.90 -7.81 10.44
CA MET A 207 13.50 -7.80 11.78
C MET A 207 13.23 -6.51 12.55
N ASN A 208 12.94 -5.40 11.85
CA ASN A 208 12.52 -4.14 12.46
C ASN A 208 10.99 -4.07 12.58
N TRP A 209 10.28 -4.41 11.47
CA TRP A 209 8.83 -4.25 11.38
C TRP A 209 8.07 -5.16 12.35
N ASP A 210 8.55 -6.39 12.52
CA ASP A 210 7.95 -7.40 13.40
C ASP A 210 8.84 -7.80 14.59
N ARG A 211 9.64 -6.86 15.05
CA ARG A 211 10.66 -7.07 16.10
C ARG A 211 10.11 -7.84 17.29
N LYS A 212 8.90 -7.48 17.77
CA LYS A 212 8.28 -8.15 18.95
C LYS A 212 8.06 -9.65 18.76
N HIS A 213 7.93 -10.10 17.50
CA HIS A 213 7.70 -11.51 17.17
C HIS A 213 8.98 -12.24 16.76
N LEU A 214 9.96 -11.52 16.21
CA LEU A 214 11.12 -12.10 15.54
C LEU A 214 12.40 -12.04 16.37
N GLU A 215 12.60 -10.99 17.19
CA GLU A 215 13.83 -10.83 17.99
C GLU A 215 14.06 -12.03 18.90
N GLY A 216 15.27 -12.62 18.82
CA GLY A 216 15.64 -13.81 19.58
C GLY A 216 15.10 -15.14 19.06
N ASN A 217 14.22 -15.14 18.05
CA ASN A 217 13.66 -16.35 17.45
C ASN A 217 14.25 -16.64 16.06
N VAL A 218 14.45 -15.60 15.25
CA VAL A 218 14.99 -15.68 13.88
C VAL A 218 15.87 -14.47 13.60
N THR A 219 16.64 -14.57 12.51
CA THR A 219 17.31 -13.43 11.84
C THR A 219 17.01 -13.48 10.35
N ALA A 220 17.22 -12.36 9.63
CA ALA A 220 17.07 -12.29 8.19
C ALA A 220 18.40 -11.92 7.53
N ARG A 221 18.85 -12.76 6.59
CA ARG A 221 20.06 -12.50 5.81
C ARG A 221 19.78 -11.62 4.61
N ASP A 222 20.85 -11.05 4.05
CA ASP A 222 20.81 -10.33 2.79
C ASP A 222 20.31 -11.22 1.63
N ILE A 223 19.39 -10.71 0.82
CA ILE A 223 18.74 -11.42 -0.29
C ILE A 223 19.76 -11.90 -1.32
N VAL A 224 20.58 -10.97 -1.83
CA VAL A 224 21.50 -11.25 -2.97
C VAL A 224 22.62 -12.19 -2.56
N LYS A 225 23.19 -11.99 -1.38
CA LYS A 225 24.24 -12.89 -0.84
C LYS A 225 23.69 -14.30 -0.60
N THR A 226 22.46 -14.41 -0.10
CA THR A 226 21.80 -15.70 0.09
C THR A 226 21.54 -16.40 -1.23
N ALA A 227 21.06 -15.67 -2.25
CA ALA A 227 20.86 -16.23 -3.59
C ALA A 227 22.17 -16.75 -4.19
N ARG A 228 23.25 -15.97 -4.10
CA ARG A 228 24.58 -16.39 -4.59
C ARG A 228 25.11 -17.66 -3.94
N ALA A 229 24.70 -17.96 -2.71
CA ALA A 229 25.10 -19.18 -2.03
C ALA A 229 24.24 -20.38 -2.46
N TYR A 230 22.91 -20.24 -2.54
CA TYR A 230 22.00 -21.36 -2.80
C TYR A 230 21.86 -21.72 -4.29
N VAL A 231 21.88 -20.74 -5.21
CA VAL A 231 21.63 -21.00 -6.64
C VAL A 231 22.63 -22.00 -7.25
N PRO A 232 23.95 -21.93 -6.97
CA PRO A 232 24.89 -22.96 -7.43
C PRO A 232 24.55 -24.36 -6.88
N GLN A 233 24.17 -24.48 -5.60
CA GLN A 233 23.77 -25.75 -4.99
C GLN A 233 22.53 -26.33 -5.70
N MET A 234 21.52 -25.51 -5.99
CA MET A 234 20.31 -25.95 -6.72
C MET A 234 20.67 -26.49 -8.12
N ARG A 235 21.62 -25.85 -8.81
CA ARG A 235 22.12 -26.33 -10.10
C ARG A 235 22.86 -27.67 -9.95
N GLU A 236 23.70 -27.82 -8.92
CA GLU A 236 24.39 -29.09 -8.63
C GLU A 236 23.40 -30.21 -8.29
N GLU A 237 22.27 -29.90 -7.67
CA GLU A 237 21.16 -30.84 -7.38
C GLU A 237 20.31 -31.14 -8.63
N GLY A 238 20.63 -30.50 -9.78
CA GLY A 238 20.07 -30.79 -11.08
C GLY A 238 18.87 -29.93 -11.48
N ALA A 239 18.70 -28.74 -10.90
CA ALA A 239 17.68 -27.80 -11.38
C ALA A 239 18.01 -27.34 -12.81
N ASP A 240 17.11 -27.60 -13.76
CA ASP A 240 17.22 -27.17 -15.15
C ASP A 240 16.97 -25.68 -15.33
N ILE A 241 15.95 -25.15 -14.64
CA ILE A 241 15.64 -23.71 -14.56
C ILE A 241 15.42 -23.32 -13.09
N ILE A 242 15.76 -22.07 -12.76
CA ILE A 242 15.56 -21.53 -11.40
C ILE A 242 14.77 -20.23 -11.48
N ILE A 243 13.65 -20.18 -10.74
CA ILE A 243 12.79 -19.02 -10.60
C ILE A 243 12.96 -18.48 -9.18
N ALA A 244 13.34 -17.21 -9.07
CA ALA A 244 13.39 -16.52 -7.79
C ALA A 244 12.01 -15.93 -7.43
N LEU A 245 11.45 -16.35 -6.30
CA LEU A 245 10.27 -15.77 -5.69
C LEU A 245 10.75 -14.66 -4.75
N SER A 246 10.93 -13.48 -5.30
CA SER A 246 11.50 -12.34 -4.60
C SER A 246 10.38 -11.45 -4.05
N HIS A 247 9.92 -11.71 -2.81
CA HIS A 247 9.03 -10.75 -2.17
C HIS A 247 9.81 -9.50 -1.78
N SER A 248 10.23 -8.75 -2.80
CA SER A 248 11.07 -7.55 -2.73
C SER A 248 10.80 -6.71 -3.97
N GLY A 249 10.79 -5.38 -3.81
CA GLY A 249 10.48 -4.47 -4.91
C GLY A 249 11.59 -4.34 -5.95
N ILE A 250 11.25 -3.75 -7.08
CA ILE A 250 12.19 -3.33 -8.12
C ILE A 250 12.76 -1.98 -7.71
N GLY A 251 14.01 -1.97 -7.22
CA GLY A 251 14.66 -0.79 -6.64
C GLY A 251 15.91 -0.34 -7.40
N SER A 252 16.92 0.14 -6.67
CA SER A 252 18.21 0.56 -7.24
C SER A 252 18.96 -0.60 -7.88
N ALA A 253 19.67 -0.31 -8.97
CA ALA A 253 20.63 -1.24 -9.56
C ALA A 253 21.96 -1.32 -8.77
N ASP A 254 22.25 -0.32 -7.95
CA ASP A 254 23.44 -0.31 -7.10
C ASP A 254 23.21 -1.21 -5.88
N GLU A 255 23.94 -2.32 -5.82
CA GLU A 255 23.86 -3.29 -4.73
C GLU A 255 24.43 -2.70 -3.42
N SER A 256 23.67 -2.88 -2.34
CA SER A 256 24.12 -2.58 -0.99
C SER A 256 23.61 -3.64 -0.01
N ASP A 257 24.29 -3.79 1.13
CA ASP A 257 23.93 -4.79 2.13
C ASP A 257 22.55 -4.52 2.74
N GLY A 258 21.72 -5.55 2.82
CA GLY A 258 20.42 -5.49 3.47
C GLY A 258 19.37 -4.67 2.73
N MET A 259 19.43 -4.60 1.40
CA MET A 259 18.42 -3.89 0.60
C MET A 259 17.01 -4.44 0.83
N GLU A 260 16.05 -3.52 0.99
CA GLU A 260 14.62 -3.85 1.00
C GLU A 260 14.12 -4.22 -0.40
N ASN A 261 14.42 -3.36 -1.40
CA ASN A 261 14.00 -3.51 -2.78
C ASN A 261 15.18 -4.01 -3.63
N ALA A 262 15.47 -5.31 -3.56
CA ALA A 262 16.70 -5.93 -4.07
C ALA A 262 16.52 -6.70 -5.40
N SER A 263 15.34 -6.64 -6.05
CA SER A 263 15.08 -7.46 -7.24
C SER A 263 15.98 -7.13 -8.42
N VAL A 264 16.46 -5.87 -8.56
CA VAL A 264 17.39 -5.51 -9.64
C VAL A 264 18.77 -6.16 -9.44
N PRO A 265 19.48 -5.99 -8.31
CA PRO A 265 20.73 -6.70 -8.09
C PRO A 265 20.54 -8.23 -7.98
N LEU A 266 19.41 -8.75 -7.50
CA LEU A 266 19.12 -10.19 -7.50
C LEU A 266 19.12 -10.77 -8.93
N ALA A 267 18.62 -10.04 -9.91
CA ALA A 267 18.63 -10.45 -11.30
C ALA A 267 20.06 -10.62 -11.88
N THR A 268 21.09 -10.05 -11.23
CA THR A 268 22.49 -10.27 -11.65
C THR A 268 23.06 -11.62 -11.23
N VAL A 269 22.40 -12.34 -10.35
CA VAL A 269 22.88 -13.64 -9.86
C VAL A 269 22.83 -14.66 -11.00
N ASP A 270 24.01 -15.22 -11.34
CA ASP A 270 24.11 -16.24 -12.36
C ASP A 270 23.31 -17.49 -11.96
N GLY A 271 22.60 -18.07 -12.92
CA GLY A 271 21.80 -19.27 -12.71
C GLY A 271 20.33 -19.01 -12.33
N ILE A 272 19.90 -17.78 -12.07
CA ILE A 272 18.47 -17.42 -12.02
C ILE A 272 17.99 -17.17 -13.45
N ASP A 273 16.85 -17.77 -13.84
CA ASP A 273 16.28 -17.67 -15.19
C ASP A 273 15.08 -16.74 -15.27
N ALA A 274 14.32 -16.59 -14.18
CA ALA A 274 13.17 -15.70 -14.09
C ALA A 274 12.98 -15.18 -12.65
N LEU A 275 12.29 -14.04 -12.51
CA LEU A 275 11.98 -13.43 -11.22
C LEU A 275 10.48 -13.16 -11.11
N LEU A 276 9.89 -13.51 -9.96
CA LEU A 276 8.62 -12.98 -9.49
C LEU A 276 8.92 -11.93 -8.43
N THR A 277 8.30 -10.77 -8.51
CA THR A 277 8.58 -9.63 -7.63
C THR A 277 7.29 -9.14 -6.94
N GLY A 278 7.40 -8.41 -5.83
CA GLY A 278 6.23 -7.98 -5.06
C GLY A 278 6.52 -6.82 -4.13
N HIS A 279 5.89 -6.81 -2.93
CA HIS A 279 6.15 -5.91 -1.82
C HIS A 279 5.75 -4.43 -2.06
N SER A 280 6.06 -3.87 -3.20
CA SER A 280 5.82 -2.44 -3.49
C SER A 280 4.39 -2.13 -3.95
N HIS A 281 3.52 -3.13 -4.11
CA HIS A 281 2.13 -3.00 -4.58
C HIS A 281 2.00 -2.30 -5.93
N LEU A 282 2.95 -2.50 -6.81
CA LEU A 282 2.97 -1.95 -8.17
C LEU A 282 2.76 -3.06 -9.20
N VAL A 283 2.70 -2.70 -10.47
CA VAL A 283 2.56 -3.65 -11.59
C VAL A 283 3.80 -3.57 -12.46
N PHE A 284 4.38 -4.72 -12.83
CA PHE A 284 5.46 -4.83 -13.78
C PHE A 284 5.20 -6.00 -14.75
N PRO A 285 5.37 -5.79 -16.07
CA PRO A 285 5.86 -4.58 -16.77
C PRO A 285 4.89 -3.40 -16.72
N SER A 286 5.43 -2.20 -16.58
CA SER A 286 4.68 -0.94 -16.67
C SER A 286 5.60 0.27 -16.83
N SER A 287 5.04 1.38 -17.34
CA SER A 287 5.78 2.64 -17.53
C SER A 287 6.30 3.27 -16.21
N THR A 288 5.85 2.82 -15.06
CA THR A 288 6.36 3.25 -13.75
C THR A 288 7.86 3.03 -13.63
N TYR A 289 8.39 2.02 -14.29
CA TYR A 289 9.81 1.62 -14.22
C TYR A 289 10.64 2.06 -15.43
N ALA A 290 10.12 2.94 -16.30
CA ALA A 290 10.78 3.34 -17.55
C ALA A 290 12.16 4.00 -17.34
N ASP A 291 12.37 4.67 -16.21
CA ASP A 291 13.60 5.37 -15.88
C ASP A 291 14.55 4.55 -14.97
N TYR A 292 14.22 3.30 -14.65
CA TYR A 292 15.04 2.44 -13.80
C TYR A 292 16.19 1.81 -14.57
N ALA A 293 17.41 1.92 -14.03
CA ALA A 293 18.59 1.33 -14.63
C ALA A 293 18.48 -0.20 -14.70
N ALA A 294 18.89 -0.79 -15.81
CA ALA A 294 18.88 -2.23 -16.09
C ALA A 294 17.48 -2.87 -16.15
N VAL A 295 16.42 -2.06 -16.25
CA VAL A 295 15.03 -2.50 -16.37
C VAL A 295 14.50 -2.16 -17.77
N ASP A 296 13.99 -3.15 -18.48
CA ASP A 296 13.20 -2.96 -19.71
C ASP A 296 11.72 -3.05 -19.34
N ALA A 297 11.15 -1.88 -19.06
CA ALA A 297 9.78 -1.72 -18.56
C ALA A 297 8.70 -2.08 -19.59
N GLU A 298 9.04 -2.12 -20.89
CA GLU A 298 8.13 -2.49 -21.97
C GLU A 298 8.07 -4.01 -22.15
N ASN A 299 9.22 -4.68 -22.10
CA ASN A 299 9.33 -6.12 -22.34
C ASN A 299 9.33 -6.96 -21.04
N GLY A 300 9.26 -6.33 -19.86
CA GLY A 300 9.24 -7.03 -18.58
C GLY A 300 10.56 -7.71 -18.24
N LEU A 301 11.70 -7.05 -18.50
CA LEU A 301 13.01 -7.63 -18.25
C LEU A 301 13.79 -6.84 -17.20
N ILE A 302 14.51 -7.56 -16.33
CA ILE A 302 15.48 -7.00 -15.39
C ILE A 302 16.84 -7.65 -15.68
N HIS A 303 17.85 -6.87 -16.05
CA HIS A 303 19.13 -7.39 -16.55
C HIS A 303 18.96 -8.45 -17.66
N GLY A 304 17.96 -8.27 -18.53
CA GLY A 304 17.65 -9.20 -19.63
C GLY A 304 16.94 -10.49 -19.20
N LYS A 305 16.60 -10.67 -17.91
CA LYS A 305 15.82 -11.81 -17.41
C LYS A 305 14.35 -11.43 -17.29
N PRO A 306 13.42 -12.32 -17.66
CA PRO A 306 11.98 -12.07 -17.52
C PRO A 306 11.61 -11.92 -16.05
N ALA A 307 10.82 -10.89 -15.76
CA ALA A 307 10.34 -10.60 -14.41
C ALA A 307 8.91 -10.07 -14.48
N THR A 308 8.11 -10.34 -13.45
CA THR A 308 6.74 -9.81 -13.32
C THR A 308 6.45 -9.35 -11.90
N MET A 309 5.45 -8.48 -11.75
CA MET A 309 4.82 -8.09 -10.48
C MET A 309 3.32 -7.97 -10.71
N GLY A 310 2.57 -8.88 -10.12
CA GLY A 310 1.12 -9.04 -10.31
C GLY A 310 0.24 -8.03 -9.58
N GLY A 311 0.76 -6.87 -9.20
CA GLY A 311 0.01 -5.86 -8.44
C GLY A 311 -0.20 -6.28 -6.99
N PHE A 312 -1.44 -6.13 -6.47
CA PHE A 312 -1.80 -6.49 -5.11
C PHE A 312 -3.29 -6.81 -5.01
N TRP A 313 -3.72 -7.53 -3.94
CA TRP A 313 -5.10 -7.91 -3.65
C TRP A 313 -5.79 -8.69 -4.78
N GLY A 314 -4.99 -9.39 -5.59
CA GLY A 314 -5.50 -10.11 -6.76
C GLY A 314 -5.98 -9.20 -7.89
N SER A 315 -5.51 -7.96 -7.98
CA SER A 315 -5.91 -6.99 -9.01
C SER A 315 -5.42 -7.36 -10.42
N HIS A 316 -4.29 -8.05 -10.49
CA HIS A 316 -3.66 -8.51 -11.73
C HIS A 316 -3.09 -9.92 -11.53
N LEU A 317 -2.90 -10.62 -12.63
CA LEU A 317 -2.13 -11.86 -12.71
C LEU A 317 -0.86 -11.56 -13.52
N GLY A 318 0.32 -11.79 -12.94
CA GLY A 318 1.58 -11.77 -13.66
C GLY A 318 1.72 -13.03 -14.52
N VAL A 319 2.27 -12.89 -15.71
CA VAL A 319 2.49 -14.03 -16.64
C VAL A 319 3.85 -13.91 -17.28
N ILE A 320 4.67 -14.97 -17.15
CA ILE A 320 5.93 -15.12 -17.86
C ILE A 320 5.84 -16.34 -18.78
N ASP A 321 6.09 -16.15 -20.06
CA ASP A 321 6.25 -17.22 -21.02
C ASP A 321 7.73 -17.53 -21.23
N LEU A 322 8.13 -18.78 -21.02
CA LEU A 322 9.46 -19.28 -21.33
C LEU A 322 9.37 -20.25 -22.51
N MET A 323 10.07 -19.96 -23.59
CA MET A 323 10.37 -20.96 -24.62
C MET A 323 11.64 -21.68 -24.22
N LEU A 324 11.53 -22.96 -23.94
CA LEU A 324 12.61 -23.85 -23.52
C LEU A 324 13.03 -24.73 -24.69
N GLU A 325 14.33 -24.89 -24.88
CA GLU A 325 14.90 -25.81 -25.87
C GLU A 325 15.73 -26.88 -25.16
N ARG A 326 15.53 -28.14 -25.56
CA ARG A 326 16.24 -29.27 -25.00
C ARG A 326 17.43 -29.64 -25.88
N ASP A 327 18.65 -29.46 -25.36
CA ASP A 327 19.92 -29.79 -26.02
C ASP A 327 20.72 -30.75 -25.15
N GLY A 328 21.06 -31.92 -25.69
CA GLY A 328 21.83 -32.93 -24.95
C GLY A 328 21.18 -33.51 -23.70
N GLY A 329 19.89 -33.21 -23.47
CA GLY A 329 19.15 -33.61 -22.28
C GLY A 329 18.91 -32.49 -21.26
N GLU A 330 19.57 -31.35 -21.40
CA GLU A 330 19.44 -30.15 -20.58
C GLU A 330 18.48 -29.15 -21.23
N TRP A 331 17.70 -28.43 -20.38
CA TRP A 331 16.80 -27.39 -20.82
C TRP A 331 17.46 -26.01 -20.75
N ARG A 332 17.21 -25.17 -21.77
CA ARG A 332 17.69 -23.79 -21.84
C ARG A 332 16.55 -22.86 -22.23
N VAL A 333 16.46 -21.69 -21.59
CA VAL A 333 15.56 -20.61 -22.01
C VAL A 333 16.13 -19.99 -23.30
N VAL A 334 15.36 -20.02 -24.39
CA VAL A 334 15.77 -19.48 -25.70
C VAL A 334 14.95 -18.25 -26.11
N ASN A 335 13.77 -18.05 -25.53
CA ASN A 335 12.97 -16.86 -25.73
C ASN A 335 12.01 -16.64 -24.55
N THR A 336 11.59 -15.40 -24.31
CA THR A 336 10.71 -15.02 -23.21
C THR A 336 9.71 -13.96 -23.65
N ALA A 337 8.54 -13.93 -22.99
CA ALA A 337 7.60 -12.82 -23.03
C ALA A 337 6.98 -12.63 -21.66
N VAL A 338 6.60 -11.39 -21.33
CA VAL A 338 6.01 -11.05 -20.04
C VAL A 338 4.79 -10.17 -20.25
N GLU A 339 3.71 -10.47 -19.55
CA GLU A 339 2.50 -9.65 -19.51
C GLU A 339 1.89 -9.62 -18.12
N THR A 340 0.95 -8.73 -17.89
CA THR A 340 0.06 -8.74 -16.73
C THR A 340 -1.39 -8.71 -17.19
N ARG A 341 -2.26 -9.52 -16.57
CA ARG A 341 -3.70 -9.59 -16.89
C ARG A 341 -4.52 -8.96 -15.76
N PRO A 342 -5.09 -7.74 -15.94
CA PRO A 342 -5.93 -7.11 -14.93
C PRO A 342 -7.30 -7.78 -14.84
N ILE A 343 -7.86 -7.88 -13.62
CA ILE A 343 -9.24 -8.39 -13.41
C ILE A 343 -10.31 -7.33 -13.67
N SER A 344 -9.94 -6.07 -13.73
CA SER A 344 -10.84 -4.93 -13.95
C SER A 344 -10.16 -3.82 -14.73
N LYS A 345 -10.95 -2.94 -15.31
CA LYS A 345 -10.45 -1.70 -15.94
C LYS A 345 -11.20 -0.49 -15.42
N ARG A 346 -10.49 0.64 -15.34
CA ARG A 346 -11.09 1.95 -15.11
C ARG A 346 -11.44 2.60 -16.43
N ASN A 347 -12.70 3.00 -16.60
CA ASN A 347 -13.21 3.67 -17.77
C ASN A 347 -12.87 5.18 -17.75
N GLU A 348 -13.09 5.88 -18.86
CA GLU A 348 -12.86 7.34 -18.96
C GLU A 348 -13.74 8.15 -18.01
N ASP A 349 -14.97 7.68 -17.75
CA ASP A 349 -15.92 8.26 -16.78
C ASP A 349 -15.60 7.89 -15.32
N ARG A 350 -14.44 7.26 -15.09
CA ARG A 350 -13.94 6.75 -13.81
C ARG A 350 -14.71 5.56 -13.22
N SER A 351 -15.73 5.06 -13.86
CA SER A 351 -16.38 3.81 -13.47
C SER A 351 -15.42 2.61 -13.59
N ILE A 352 -15.69 1.56 -12.86
CA ILE A 352 -14.93 0.31 -12.93
C ILE A 352 -15.78 -0.73 -13.68
N THR A 353 -15.14 -1.47 -14.58
CA THR A 353 -15.72 -2.63 -15.24
C THR A 353 -14.88 -3.86 -14.89
N ALA A 354 -15.51 -4.89 -14.35
CA ALA A 354 -14.89 -6.19 -14.20
C ALA A 354 -14.61 -6.79 -15.58
N LEU A 355 -13.44 -7.37 -15.77
CA LEU A 355 -13.03 -8.03 -17.02
C LEU A 355 -13.27 -9.54 -16.99
N VAL A 356 -13.36 -10.11 -15.78
CA VAL A 356 -13.60 -11.53 -15.53
C VAL A 356 -14.59 -11.70 -14.39
N GLU A 357 -15.33 -12.80 -14.42
CA GLU A 357 -16.18 -13.22 -13.31
C GLU A 357 -15.36 -13.96 -12.25
N SER A 358 -15.92 -14.15 -11.06
CA SER A 358 -15.28 -14.93 -10.01
C SER A 358 -15.43 -16.43 -10.25
N GLU A 359 -14.36 -17.19 -9.96
CA GLU A 359 -14.44 -18.65 -9.90
C GLU A 359 -15.28 -19.09 -8.69
N GLN A 360 -16.41 -19.75 -8.97
CA GLN A 360 -17.37 -20.13 -7.95
C GLN A 360 -16.79 -21.13 -6.93
N SER A 361 -15.88 -21.99 -7.34
CA SER A 361 -15.20 -22.96 -6.46
C SER A 361 -14.41 -22.27 -5.34
N VAL A 362 -13.79 -21.12 -5.63
CA VAL A 362 -13.05 -20.31 -4.64
C VAL A 362 -14.03 -19.64 -3.66
N LEU A 363 -15.13 -19.09 -4.17
CA LEU A 363 -16.17 -18.50 -3.33
C LEU A 363 -16.80 -19.55 -2.40
N ASP A 364 -17.17 -20.71 -2.94
CA ASP A 364 -17.83 -21.79 -2.18
C ASP A 364 -16.89 -22.33 -1.09
N SER A 365 -15.60 -22.48 -1.37
CA SER A 365 -14.62 -23.04 -0.42
C SER A 365 -14.39 -22.14 0.79
N THR A 366 -14.66 -20.82 0.67
CA THR A 366 -14.39 -19.80 1.72
C THR A 366 -15.64 -19.04 2.16
N ALA A 367 -16.85 -19.52 1.77
CA ALA A 367 -18.11 -18.84 2.05
C ALA A 367 -18.38 -18.65 3.54
N ALA A 368 -18.08 -19.66 4.36
CA ALA A 368 -18.26 -19.58 5.82
C ALA A 368 -17.36 -18.52 6.46
N ASP A 369 -16.11 -18.40 6.02
CA ASP A 369 -15.16 -17.38 6.51
C ASP A 369 -15.58 -15.98 6.05
N HIS A 370 -16.11 -15.85 4.82
CA HIS A 370 -16.69 -14.59 4.34
C HIS A 370 -17.84 -14.12 5.23
N GLU A 371 -18.84 -14.99 5.49
CA GLU A 371 -19.97 -14.64 6.34
C GLU A 371 -19.56 -14.32 7.79
N ALA A 372 -18.62 -15.08 8.34
CA ALA A 372 -18.08 -14.81 9.67
C ALA A 372 -17.34 -13.46 9.73
N THR A 373 -16.60 -13.11 8.68
CA THR A 373 -15.93 -11.82 8.54
C THR A 373 -16.94 -10.67 8.46
N LEU A 374 -18.04 -10.83 7.71
CA LEU A 374 -19.11 -9.84 7.66
C LEU A 374 -19.74 -9.61 9.06
N ALA A 375 -19.98 -10.69 9.80
CA ALA A 375 -20.45 -10.58 11.16
C ALA A 375 -19.45 -9.87 12.08
N TYR A 376 -18.15 -10.15 11.91
CA TYR A 376 -17.06 -9.52 12.65
C TYR A 376 -16.98 -8.02 12.40
N VAL A 377 -16.96 -7.57 11.13
CA VAL A 377 -16.82 -6.13 10.80
C VAL A 377 -18.05 -5.30 11.12
N ARG A 378 -19.22 -5.94 11.19
CA ARG A 378 -20.49 -5.31 11.59
C ARG A 378 -20.71 -5.26 13.10
N ARG A 379 -19.87 -5.96 13.86
CA ARG A 379 -19.94 -5.96 15.34
C ARG A 379 -19.49 -4.60 15.89
N GLY A 380 -20.25 -4.09 16.87
CA GLY A 380 -19.87 -2.89 17.61
C GLY A 380 -18.59 -3.10 18.42
N VAL A 381 -17.68 -2.15 18.36
CA VAL A 381 -16.43 -2.11 19.14
C VAL A 381 -16.49 -1.12 20.29
N GLY A 382 -17.49 -0.24 20.29
CA GLY A 382 -17.73 0.77 21.31
C GLY A 382 -18.83 1.72 20.88
N LYS A 383 -18.85 2.91 21.48
CA LYS A 383 -19.83 3.96 21.17
C LYS A 383 -19.15 5.30 20.98
N THR A 384 -19.78 6.16 20.20
CA THR A 384 -19.44 7.59 20.12
C THR A 384 -20.59 8.42 20.68
N ALA A 385 -20.27 9.40 21.56
CA ALA A 385 -21.27 10.27 22.20
C ALA A 385 -21.79 11.37 21.25
N ALA A 386 -21.06 11.65 20.15
CA ALA A 386 -21.44 12.62 19.13
C ALA A 386 -21.06 12.10 17.74
N PRO A 387 -21.61 12.65 16.65
CA PRO A 387 -21.24 12.26 15.30
C PRO A 387 -19.73 12.45 15.03
N LEU A 388 -19.17 11.58 14.18
CA LEU A 388 -17.82 11.70 13.64
C LEU A 388 -17.95 11.94 12.13
N HIS A 389 -17.74 13.16 11.69
CA HIS A 389 -17.87 13.54 10.29
C HIS A 389 -16.70 14.40 9.84
N SER A 390 -16.38 14.39 8.56
CA SER A 390 -15.27 15.15 8.00
C SER A 390 -15.68 16.28 7.04
N TYR A 391 -16.95 16.68 7.06
CA TYR A 391 -17.47 17.70 6.14
C TYR A 391 -16.79 19.06 6.29
N PHE A 392 -16.28 19.39 7.46
CA PHE A 392 -15.62 20.66 7.75
C PHE A 392 -14.12 20.52 8.06
N ALA A 393 -13.56 19.31 7.95
CA ALA A 393 -12.18 19.01 8.35
C ALA A 393 -11.09 19.82 7.61
N LEU A 394 -11.43 20.44 6.46
CA LEU A 394 -10.53 21.33 5.73
C LEU A 394 -10.66 22.81 6.11
N VAL A 395 -11.60 23.18 7.01
CA VAL A 395 -11.86 24.58 7.36
C VAL A 395 -11.97 24.82 8.87
N ALA A 396 -12.08 23.75 9.65
CA ALA A 396 -12.19 23.78 11.09
C ALA A 396 -11.45 22.58 11.70
N ASP A 397 -11.10 22.69 12.97
CA ASP A 397 -10.72 21.54 13.77
C ASP A 397 -11.90 20.55 13.84
N ASP A 398 -11.63 19.27 13.65
CA ASP A 398 -12.67 18.29 13.30
C ASP A 398 -12.59 17.01 14.16
N PRO A 399 -13.71 16.55 14.72
CA PRO A 399 -13.71 15.38 15.59
C PRO A 399 -13.22 14.09 14.94
N SER A 400 -13.36 13.93 13.61
CA SER A 400 -12.91 12.73 12.89
C SER A 400 -11.40 12.67 12.77
N VAL A 401 -10.72 13.83 12.66
CA VAL A 401 -9.25 13.94 12.68
C VAL A 401 -8.74 13.86 14.12
N GLN A 402 -9.43 14.52 15.05
CA GLN A 402 -9.07 14.54 16.47
C GLN A 402 -9.03 13.14 17.09
N ILE A 403 -10.00 12.26 16.81
CA ILE A 403 -10.00 10.89 17.36
C ILE A 403 -8.83 10.06 16.85
N VAL A 404 -8.40 10.26 15.61
CA VAL A 404 -7.21 9.62 15.05
C VAL A 404 -5.96 10.10 15.79
N SER A 405 -5.84 11.41 15.98
CA SER A 405 -4.71 12.02 16.69
C SER A 405 -4.62 11.55 18.15
N ILE A 406 -5.73 11.50 18.86
CA ILE A 406 -5.80 11.02 20.25
C ILE A 406 -5.36 9.55 20.33
N ALA A 407 -5.87 8.69 19.45
CA ALA A 407 -5.55 7.27 19.44
C ALA A 407 -4.06 7.01 19.13
N GLN A 408 -3.49 7.72 18.14
CA GLN A 408 -2.07 7.64 17.81
C GLN A 408 -1.20 8.08 18.99
N LYS A 409 -1.54 9.22 19.61
CA LYS A 409 -0.82 9.77 20.76
C LYS A 409 -0.86 8.81 21.95
N TRP A 410 -2.05 8.32 22.33
CA TRP A 410 -2.24 7.33 23.38
C TRP A 410 -1.35 6.10 23.16
N TYR A 411 -1.30 5.57 21.94
CA TYR A 411 -0.46 4.44 21.61
C TYR A 411 1.04 4.75 21.75
N ILE A 412 1.51 5.88 21.21
CA ILE A 412 2.92 6.26 21.29
C ILE A 412 3.33 6.60 22.73
N GLU A 413 2.46 7.19 23.55
CA GLU A 413 2.72 7.42 24.97
C GLU A 413 3.04 6.12 25.72
N GLU A 414 2.32 5.03 25.42
CA GLU A 414 2.61 3.71 25.99
C GLU A 414 3.93 3.12 25.47
N MET A 415 4.22 3.28 24.17
CA MET A 415 5.43 2.73 23.54
C MET A 415 6.70 3.47 23.93
N MET A 416 6.62 4.73 24.31
CA MET A 416 7.81 5.52 24.71
C MET A 416 8.24 5.25 26.17
N LYS A 417 7.41 4.62 26.98
CA LYS A 417 7.77 4.27 28.39
C LYS A 417 9.00 3.38 28.44
N GLY A 418 9.95 3.71 29.29
CA GLY A 418 11.20 2.97 29.45
C GLY A 418 12.22 3.14 28.31
N THR A 419 11.94 3.99 27.31
CA THR A 419 12.87 4.31 26.24
C THR A 419 13.67 5.58 26.53
N ALA A 420 14.68 5.88 25.70
CA ALA A 420 15.44 7.13 25.78
C ALA A 420 14.60 8.38 25.49
N TYR A 421 13.39 8.21 25.00
CA TYR A 421 12.46 9.27 24.60
C TYR A 421 11.33 9.48 25.62
N GLU A 422 11.30 8.71 26.72
CA GLU A 422 10.35 8.90 27.80
C GLU A 422 10.48 10.30 28.39
N GLY A 423 9.34 11.01 28.50
CA GLY A 423 9.28 12.37 29.03
C GLY A 423 9.43 13.47 27.98
N LEU A 424 9.75 13.18 26.72
CA LEU A 424 9.61 14.16 25.65
C LEU A 424 8.12 14.44 25.37
N PRO A 425 7.76 15.69 25.04
CA PRO A 425 6.41 16.03 24.62
C PRO A 425 5.98 15.23 23.38
N ILE A 426 4.82 14.56 23.46
CA ILE A 426 4.27 13.78 22.36
C ILE A 426 3.12 14.57 21.72
N LEU A 427 3.27 14.85 20.43
CA LEU A 427 2.28 15.44 19.55
C LEU A 427 1.77 14.36 18.59
N SER A 428 0.69 14.64 17.85
CA SER A 428 0.15 13.71 16.84
C SER A 428 -0.22 14.45 15.57
N ALA A 429 0.23 13.94 14.42
CA ALA A 429 -0.09 14.47 13.09
C ALA A 429 -1.06 13.53 12.37
N ALA A 430 -2.22 14.04 11.98
CA ALA A 430 -3.24 13.33 11.22
C ALA A 430 -3.86 14.23 10.15
N ALA A 431 -4.31 13.63 9.05
CA ALA A 431 -4.95 14.32 7.94
C ALA A 431 -6.36 13.76 7.66
N PRO A 432 -7.30 14.58 7.16
CA PRO A 432 -8.61 14.11 6.73
C PRO A 432 -8.49 13.36 5.38
N PHE A 433 -8.50 12.04 5.42
CA PHE A 433 -8.38 11.23 4.20
C PHE A 433 -9.64 11.24 3.33
N LYS A 434 -10.82 11.37 3.95
CA LYS A 434 -12.12 11.46 3.29
C LYS A 434 -12.70 12.86 3.48
N ALA A 435 -12.32 13.79 2.62
CA ALA A 435 -12.76 15.19 2.66
C ALA A 435 -13.11 15.72 1.26
N GLY A 436 -13.86 14.94 0.49
CA GLY A 436 -14.32 15.30 -0.85
C GLY A 436 -13.20 15.35 -1.89
N GLY A 437 -13.01 16.49 -2.54
CA GLY A 437 -12.02 16.71 -3.57
C GLY A 437 -12.18 15.71 -4.74
N ARG A 438 -11.10 15.02 -5.12
CA ARG A 438 -11.14 14.02 -6.21
C ARG A 438 -12.01 12.81 -5.93
N GLY A 439 -12.36 12.55 -4.67
CA GLY A 439 -13.25 11.47 -4.26
C GLY A 439 -14.73 11.74 -4.55
N GLY A 440 -15.10 13.00 -4.79
CA GLY A 440 -16.46 13.45 -5.11
C GLY A 440 -17.26 13.91 -3.89
N PRO A 441 -18.50 14.37 -4.13
CA PRO A 441 -19.35 15.01 -3.11
C PRO A 441 -19.85 14.07 -2.00
N GLU A 442 -19.80 12.76 -2.22
CA GLU A 442 -20.17 11.74 -1.22
C GLU A 442 -18.94 11.17 -0.46
N TYR A 443 -17.73 11.66 -0.75
CA TYR A 443 -16.50 11.11 -0.19
C TYR A 443 -16.10 11.79 1.11
N TYR A 444 -16.90 11.53 2.16
CA TYR A 444 -16.69 12.03 3.52
C TYR A 444 -16.85 10.90 4.53
N THR A 445 -16.21 11.03 5.69
CA THR A 445 -16.54 10.25 6.88
C THR A 445 -17.87 10.75 7.42
N ASP A 446 -18.78 9.83 7.77
CA ASP A 446 -20.10 10.15 8.28
C ASP A 446 -20.58 9.01 9.19
N VAL A 447 -20.16 9.05 10.45
CA VAL A 447 -20.50 8.07 11.50
C VAL A 447 -21.42 8.73 12.51
N PRO A 448 -22.71 8.31 12.59
CA PRO A 448 -23.66 8.90 13.54
C PRO A 448 -23.26 8.60 14.99
N ALA A 449 -23.77 9.42 15.93
CA ALA A 449 -23.67 9.13 17.36
C ALA A 449 -24.31 7.77 17.68
N GLY A 450 -23.73 7.03 18.62
CA GLY A 450 -24.19 5.70 19.02
C GLY A 450 -23.14 4.61 18.83
N ASP A 451 -23.55 3.43 18.38
CA ASP A 451 -22.65 2.28 18.23
C ASP A 451 -21.65 2.51 17.09
N VAL A 452 -20.36 2.21 17.37
CA VAL A 452 -19.26 2.23 16.40
C VAL A 452 -18.85 0.81 16.11
N ALA A 453 -18.88 0.41 14.85
CA ALA A 453 -18.39 -0.88 14.36
C ALA A 453 -17.00 -0.75 13.73
N ILE A 454 -16.32 -1.89 13.51
CA ILE A 454 -14.99 -1.93 12.86
C ILE A 454 -14.99 -1.20 11.52
N LYS A 455 -16.05 -1.38 10.72
CA LYS A 455 -16.21 -0.67 9.44
C LYS A 455 -16.23 0.86 9.57
N ASN A 456 -16.75 1.38 10.67
CA ASN A 456 -16.76 2.83 10.92
C ASN A 456 -15.36 3.36 11.21
N VAL A 457 -14.51 2.57 11.88
CA VAL A 457 -13.10 2.92 12.10
C VAL A 457 -12.33 2.96 10.78
N ALA A 458 -12.61 2.04 9.87
CA ALA A 458 -12.04 2.08 8.53
C ALA A 458 -12.47 3.32 7.72
N ASP A 459 -13.66 3.85 8.00
CA ASP A 459 -14.13 5.11 7.43
C ASP A 459 -13.39 6.34 7.99
N LEU A 460 -12.94 6.26 9.25
CA LEU A 460 -12.07 7.27 9.88
C LEU A 460 -10.64 7.23 9.36
N TYR A 461 -10.09 6.02 9.13
CA TYR A 461 -8.72 5.84 8.66
C TYR A 461 -8.67 4.85 7.49
N LEU A 462 -8.64 5.38 6.27
CA LEU A 462 -8.84 4.63 5.03
C LEU A 462 -7.67 3.68 4.68
N TYR A 463 -6.43 4.08 4.96
CA TYR A 463 -5.23 3.37 4.51
C TYR A 463 -4.71 2.39 5.57
N PRO A 464 -4.13 1.24 5.17
CA PRO A 464 -3.54 0.27 6.10
C PRO A 464 -2.14 0.70 6.57
N ASN A 465 -1.99 1.99 6.87
CA ASN A 465 -0.71 2.55 7.34
C ASN A 465 -0.43 2.12 8.77
N THR A 466 0.81 1.74 9.06
CA THR A 466 1.28 1.45 10.41
C THR A 466 1.66 2.75 11.14
N VAL A 467 1.57 2.73 12.48
CA VAL A 467 1.94 3.89 13.30
C VAL A 467 3.46 4.05 13.34
N ARG A 468 3.93 5.30 13.28
CA ARG A 468 5.34 5.68 13.44
C ARG A 468 5.47 6.83 14.44
N ALA A 469 6.64 6.93 15.07
CA ALA A 469 7.04 8.10 15.81
C ALA A 469 8.33 8.68 15.22
N VAL A 470 8.32 9.99 14.99
CA VAL A 470 9.51 10.74 14.56
C VAL A 470 9.91 11.74 15.66
N LYS A 471 11.21 11.99 15.84
CA LYS A 471 11.71 13.03 16.74
C LYS A 471 12.16 14.22 15.92
N ILE A 472 11.52 15.36 16.13
CA ILE A 472 11.79 16.60 15.39
C ILE A 472 11.87 17.81 16.30
N SER A 473 12.44 18.89 15.78
CA SER A 473 12.58 20.19 16.46
C SER A 473 11.32 21.06 16.33
N GLY A 474 11.20 22.08 17.18
CA GLY A 474 10.12 23.06 17.07
C GLY A 474 10.14 23.87 15.77
N ALA A 475 11.30 24.07 15.16
CA ALA A 475 11.44 24.64 13.82
C ALA A 475 10.79 23.73 12.77
N GLU A 476 11.04 22.42 12.85
CA GLU A 476 10.45 21.44 11.92
C GLU A 476 8.95 21.27 12.14
N VAL A 477 8.45 21.33 13.38
CA VAL A 477 7.00 21.38 13.67
C VAL A 477 6.35 22.57 12.96
N ARG A 478 6.96 23.76 13.04
CA ARG A 478 6.47 24.96 12.33
C ARG A 478 6.46 24.75 10.82
N ASP A 479 7.54 24.23 10.27
CA ASP A 479 7.68 24.02 8.83
C ASP A 479 6.75 22.89 8.32
N TRP A 480 6.45 21.88 9.14
CA TRP A 480 5.42 20.88 8.85
C TRP A 480 4.03 21.54 8.70
N LEU A 481 3.66 22.41 9.64
CA LEU A 481 2.40 23.16 9.58
C LEU A 481 2.37 24.16 8.40
N GLU A 482 3.49 24.83 8.09
CA GLU A 482 3.61 25.67 6.89
C GLU A 482 3.42 24.85 5.60
N ARG A 483 3.90 23.60 5.58
CA ARG A 483 3.67 22.69 4.46
C ARG A 483 2.19 22.33 4.34
N SER A 484 1.52 22.00 5.44
CA SER A 484 0.07 21.75 5.49
C SER A 484 -0.74 22.95 5.02
N ALA A 485 -0.37 24.16 5.45
CA ALA A 485 -1.05 25.40 5.09
C ALA A 485 -1.01 25.73 3.58
N GLY A 486 -0.20 25.03 2.79
CA GLY A 486 -0.24 25.05 1.32
C GLY A 486 -1.56 24.58 0.73
N MET A 487 -2.44 23.95 1.53
CA MET A 487 -3.82 23.58 1.17
C MET A 487 -4.67 24.78 0.74
N PHE A 488 -4.35 25.99 1.23
CA PHE A 488 -5.17 27.18 1.05
C PHE A 488 -4.59 28.14 0.02
N ASN A 489 -5.46 28.77 -0.75
CA ASN A 489 -5.12 29.91 -1.58
C ASN A 489 -4.78 31.13 -0.71
N GLN A 490 -3.97 32.04 -1.24
CA GLN A 490 -3.74 33.33 -0.59
C GLN A 490 -4.99 34.21 -0.70
N VAL A 491 -5.36 34.87 0.39
CA VAL A 491 -6.56 35.71 0.49
C VAL A 491 -6.15 37.16 0.71
N THR A 492 -6.64 38.07 -0.13
CA THR A 492 -6.42 39.52 0.08
C THR A 492 -7.38 40.04 1.16
N PRO A 493 -6.93 40.68 2.24
CA PRO A 493 -7.80 41.28 3.22
C PRO A 493 -8.82 42.23 2.59
N GLY A 494 -10.08 42.16 3.02
CA GLY A 494 -11.21 42.94 2.47
C GLY A 494 -11.82 42.33 1.19
N SER A 495 -11.30 41.22 0.67
CA SER A 495 -11.94 40.51 -0.45
C SER A 495 -13.11 39.63 0.03
N ASN A 496 -14.10 39.45 -0.85
CA ASN A 496 -15.24 38.59 -0.58
C ASN A 496 -15.24 37.42 -1.57
N ASP A 497 -15.68 36.26 -1.05
CA ASP A 497 -15.95 35.07 -1.86
C ASP A 497 -14.74 34.54 -2.66
N THR A 498 -13.53 34.74 -2.13
CA THR A 498 -12.32 34.12 -2.70
C THR A 498 -12.38 32.60 -2.49
N VAL A 499 -12.04 31.81 -3.52
CA VAL A 499 -11.96 30.35 -3.38
C VAL A 499 -10.86 29.98 -2.39
N LEU A 500 -11.22 29.29 -1.32
CA LEU A 500 -10.32 28.96 -0.22
C LEU A 500 -9.33 27.84 -0.56
N LEU A 501 -9.82 26.71 -1.09
CA LEU A 501 -9.03 25.51 -1.25
C LEU A 501 -8.24 25.53 -2.56
N ASN A 502 -6.98 25.11 -2.49
CA ASN A 502 -6.12 24.92 -3.66
C ASN A 502 -6.37 23.53 -4.26
N PRO A 503 -6.97 23.40 -5.47
CA PRO A 503 -7.33 22.11 -6.05
C PRO A 503 -6.13 21.25 -6.44
N ALA A 504 -4.92 21.83 -6.51
CA ALA A 504 -3.69 21.11 -6.76
C ALA A 504 -3.10 20.45 -5.51
N PHE A 505 -3.60 20.81 -4.32
CA PHE A 505 -3.13 20.28 -3.05
C PHE A 505 -4.03 19.13 -2.59
N PRO A 506 -3.50 17.89 -2.41
CA PRO A 506 -4.31 16.76 -1.94
C PRO A 506 -4.71 16.93 -0.47
N SER A 507 -5.96 16.63 -0.11
CA SER A 507 -6.48 16.74 1.27
C SER A 507 -5.70 15.87 2.27
N TYR A 508 -5.22 14.70 1.85
CA TYR A 508 -4.40 13.80 2.68
C TYR A 508 -3.00 14.37 3.02
N ASN A 509 -2.63 15.53 2.49
CA ASN A 509 -1.45 16.31 2.87
C ASN A 509 -1.79 17.52 3.73
N PHE A 510 -3.03 17.66 4.18
CA PHE A 510 -3.42 18.66 5.18
C PHE A 510 -3.32 18.05 6.57
N ASP A 511 -2.10 17.84 7.06
CA ASP A 511 -1.88 17.37 8.43
C ASP A 511 -2.24 18.46 9.43
N VAL A 512 -3.05 18.11 10.42
CA VAL A 512 -3.24 18.86 11.66
C VAL A 512 -2.34 18.25 12.71
N ILE A 513 -1.65 19.05 13.50
CA ILE A 513 -0.82 18.57 14.62
C ILE A 513 -1.55 18.84 15.92
N ASP A 514 -2.02 17.77 16.58
CA ASP A 514 -2.62 17.79 17.90
C ASP A 514 -1.55 17.95 18.99
N GLY A 515 -1.90 18.66 20.08
CA GLY A 515 -1.03 18.96 21.21
C GLY A 515 -0.33 20.32 21.12
N VAL A 516 -0.41 21.04 19.99
CA VAL A 516 -0.02 22.45 19.85
C VAL A 516 -1.22 23.29 19.43
N THR A 517 -1.17 24.60 19.71
CA THR A 517 -2.16 25.56 19.21
C THR A 517 -1.52 26.54 18.23
N TYR A 518 -2.24 26.90 17.15
CA TYR A 518 -1.71 27.81 16.13
C TYR A 518 -2.81 28.51 15.33
N GLU A 519 -2.43 29.53 14.59
CA GLU A 519 -3.28 30.22 13.62
C GLU A 519 -2.68 30.14 12.23
N ILE A 520 -3.55 30.10 11.20
CA ILE A 520 -3.13 30.13 9.79
C ILE A 520 -3.51 31.48 9.18
N ASP A 521 -2.52 32.32 8.88
CA ASP A 521 -2.68 33.64 8.26
C ASP A 521 -2.73 33.50 6.73
N LEU A 522 -3.94 33.50 6.18
CA LEU A 522 -4.19 33.36 4.75
C LEU A 522 -3.77 34.60 3.92
N SER A 523 -3.49 35.74 4.57
CA SER A 523 -2.97 36.93 3.86
C SER A 523 -1.54 36.73 3.34
N GLN A 524 -0.80 35.77 3.90
CA GLN A 524 0.56 35.46 3.51
C GLN A 524 0.59 34.47 2.34
N PRO A 525 1.60 34.52 1.46
CA PRO A 525 1.83 33.49 0.47
C PRO A 525 2.18 32.14 1.15
N SER A 526 1.94 31.03 0.46
CA SER A 526 2.36 29.71 0.94
C SER A 526 3.89 29.59 0.91
N LYS A 527 4.48 29.02 1.96
CA LYS A 527 5.93 28.74 2.02
C LYS A 527 6.30 27.62 1.04
N PHE A 528 5.46 26.59 0.94
CA PHE A 528 5.69 25.40 0.10
C PHE A 528 4.61 25.28 -0.98
N GLY A 529 5.01 24.88 -2.18
CA GLY A 529 4.10 24.54 -3.26
C GLY A 529 3.41 23.19 -3.05
N PRO A 530 2.41 22.82 -3.89
CA PRO A 530 1.61 21.60 -3.71
C PRO A 530 2.41 20.29 -3.69
N LYS A 531 3.60 20.26 -4.27
CA LYS A 531 4.51 19.09 -4.28
C LYS A 531 5.60 19.16 -3.20
N GLY A 532 5.47 20.04 -2.21
CA GLY A 532 6.46 20.20 -1.10
C GLY A 532 7.70 21.00 -1.45
N LYS A 533 7.82 21.54 -2.65
CA LYS A 533 8.95 22.41 -3.02
C LYS A 533 8.85 23.74 -2.29
N LEU A 534 9.97 24.18 -1.68
CA LEU A 534 10.10 25.51 -1.10
C LEU A 534 9.98 26.57 -2.21
N GLU A 535 8.99 27.46 -2.10
CA GLU A 535 8.72 28.52 -3.08
C GLU A 535 8.95 29.92 -2.50
N ASN A 536 8.56 30.14 -1.23
CA ASN A 536 8.67 31.43 -0.56
C ASN A 536 9.31 31.25 0.82
N ALA A 537 10.63 31.28 0.90
CA ALA A 537 11.39 30.99 2.13
C ALA A 537 11.02 31.92 3.31
N ASP A 538 10.70 33.20 3.01
CA ASP A 538 10.35 34.22 4.00
C ASP A 538 8.84 34.27 4.33
N ALA A 539 8.03 33.38 3.77
CA ALA A 539 6.61 33.32 4.07
C ALA A 539 6.36 32.60 5.39
N HIS A 540 5.43 33.16 6.18
CA HIS A 540 5.06 32.64 7.50
C HIS A 540 3.55 32.73 7.66
N ARG A 541 2.83 31.67 7.28
CA ARG A 541 1.38 31.52 7.51
C ARG A 541 1.08 31.10 8.94
N ILE A 542 1.96 30.32 9.56
CA ILE A 542 1.76 29.80 10.90
C ILE A 542 2.10 30.89 11.92
N LYS A 543 1.08 31.32 12.68
CA LYS A 543 1.15 32.34 13.72
C LYS A 543 0.82 31.75 15.08
N ASN A 544 1.32 32.38 16.11
CA ASN A 544 0.98 32.08 17.52
C ASN A 544 1.16 30.59 17.90
N LEU A 545 2.13 29.89 17.24
CA LEU A 545 2.41 28.48 17.53
C LEU A 545 2.87 28.34 18.99
N SER A 546 2.09 27.58 19.78
CA SER A 546 2.35 27.38 21.20
C SER A 546 2.09 25.95 21.66
N PHE A 547 2.86 25.54 22.67
CA PHE A 547 2.73 24.27 23.39
C PHE A 547 2.49 24.58 24.88
N ASN A 548 1.43 24.00 25.45
CA ASN A 548 1.02 24.27 26.85
C ASN A 548 0.95 25.76 27.19
N GLY A 549 0.51 26.61 26.26
CA GLY A 549 0.37 28.05 26.42
C GLY A 549 1.67 28.86 26.33
N ALA A 550 2.82 28.23 26.09
CA ALA A 550 4.10 28.89 25.85
C ALA A 550 4.47 28.84 24.35
N PRO A 551 5.09 29.90 23.79
CA PRO A 551 5.56 29.87 22.40
C PRO A 551 6.51 28.70 22.13
N VAL A 552 6.34 28.00 21.01
CA VAL A 552 7.27 26.97 20.56
C VAL A 552 8.55 27.64 20.02
N THR A 553 9.69 27.33 20.64
CA THR A 553 11.01 27.76 20.17
C THR A 553 11.60 26.73 19.21
N ASP A 554 12.53 27.17 18.37
CA ASP A 554 13.08 26.34 17.29
C ASP A 554 13.88 25.13 17.82
N ASP A 555 14.44 25.22 19.02
CA ASP A 555 15.25 24.20 19.68
C ASP A 555 14.45 23.24 20.59
N MET A 556 13.15 23.45 20.78
CA MET A 556 12.30 22.47 21.48
C MET A 556 12.32 21.15 20.74
N GLU A 557 12.32 20.04 21.47
CA GLU A 557 12.25 18.69 20.90
C GLU A 557 10.88 18.07 21.16
N PHE A 558 10.32 17.44 20.12
CA PHE A 558 9.02 16.77 20.15
C PHE A 558 9.11 15.37 19.54
N VAL A 559 8.30 14.47 20.05
CA VAL A 559 7.96 13.21 19.38
C VAL A 559 6.63 13.41 18.67
N ILE A 560 6.57 13.14 17.37
CA ILE A 560 5.34 13.21 16.58
C ILE A 560 4.85 11.79 16.26
N ALA A 561 3.68 11.42 16.77
CA ALA A 561 2.95 10.25 16.31
C ALA A 561 2.37 10.51 14.91
N THR A 562 2.61 9.62 13.97
CA THR A 562 2.14 9.74 12.58
C THR A 562 2.08 8.35 11.94
N ASN A 563 2.07 8.25 10.63
CA ASN A 563 2.03 6.99 9.90
C ASN A 563 3.31 6.73 9.09
N ASN A 564 3.52 5.48 8.67
CA ASN A 564 4.70 5.07 7.91
C ASN A 564 4.87 5.85 6.60
N TYR A 565 3.79 6.11 5.85
CA TYR A 565 3.87 6.91 4.62
C TYR A 565 4.44 8.30 4.89
N ARG A 566 3.93 8.99 5.93
CA ARG A 566 4.38 10.34 6.30
C ARG A 566 5.81 10.32 6.82
N ALA A 567 6.12 9.45 7.78
CA ALA A 567 7.43 9.35 8.41
C ALA A 567 8.55 9.05 7.39
N SER A 568 8.26 8.31 6.31
CA SER A 568 9.23 7.94 5.29
C SER A 568 9.32 8.92 4.10
N GLY A 569 8.84 10.16 4.25
CA GLY A 569 8.97 11.21 3.23
C GLY A 569 7.71 11.48 2.41
N GLY A 570 6.63 10.76 2.64
CA GLY A 570 5.37 10.93 1.93
C GLY A 570 4.80 12.35 2.05
N GLY A 571 4.55 13.01 0.92
CA GLY A 571 4.07 14.39 0.84
C GLY A 571 5.15 15.45 1.06
N SER A 572 6.42 15.08 1.23
CA SER A 572 7.59 15.95 1.38
C SER A 572 7.42 16.95 2.54
N PHE A 573 7.21 16.42 3.74
CA PHE A 573 7.11 17.21 4.97
C PHE A 573 8.49 17.38 5.63
N PRO A 574 8.85 18.60 6.06
CA PRO A 574 10.07 18.83 6.81
C PRO A 574 10.15 17.97 8.08
N GLY A 575 11.31 17.40 8.37
CA GLY A 575 11.51 16.50 9.51
C GLY A 575 10.87 15.12 9.40
N ALA A 576 10.35 14.74 8.22
CA ALA A 576 9.73 13.43 7.97
C ALA A 576 10.27 12.83 6.65
N ASP A 577 11.56 12.49 6.64
CA ASP A 577 12.29 11.96 5.49
C ASP A 577 12.84 10.54 5.72
N GLY A 578 12.41 9.90 6.79
CA GLY A 578 12.88 8.59 7.22
C GLY A 578 14.02 8.65 8.25
N SER A 579 14.85 9.70 8.24
CA SER A 579 16.02 9.79 9.14
C SER A 579 15.67 10.10 10.59
N THR A 580 14.48 10.63 10.84
CA THR A 580 14.00 11.08 12.16
C THR A 580 13.12 10.02 12.86
N ILE A 581 12.89 8.87 12.23
CA ILE A 581 12.09 7.79 12.81
C ILE A 581 12.79 7.23 14.05
N ILE A 582 12.09 7.24 15.18
CA ILE A 582 12.57 6.68 16.45
C ILE A 582 11.80 5.44 16.90
N PHE A 583 10.64 5.19 16.30
CA PHE A 583 9.81 4.02 16.59
C PHE A 583 8.95 3.63 15.39
N GLU A 584 8.93 2.33 15.12
CA GLU A 584 8.13 1.71 14.07
C GLU A 584 7.19 0.68 14.69
N ALA A 585 5.89 0.97 14.64
CA ALA A 585 4.89 0.06 15.17
C ALA A 585 4.56 -1.04 14.15
N PRO A 586 4.30 -2.28 14.60
CA PRO A 586 3.71 -3.31 13.76
C PRO A 586 2.20 -3.09 13.55
N ASP A 587 1.58 -2.31 14.44
CA ASP A 587 0.14 -2.08 14.44
C ASP A 587 -0.26 -1.01 13.42
N THR A 588 -1.37 -1.26 12.71
CA THR A 588 -1.93 -0.23 11.83
C THR A 588 -2.63 0.87 12.64
N ASN A 589 -2.76 2.06 12.05
CA ASN A 589 -3.54 3.13 12.69
C ASN A 589 -5.00 2.72 12.95
N ARG A 590 -5.59 1.88 12.10
CA ARG A 590 -6.94 1.34 12.32
C ARG A 590 -7.01 0.46 13.56
N ASP A 591 -6.06 -0.45 13.73
CA ASP A 591 -6.00 -1.33 14.91
C ASP A 591 -5.85 -0.53 16.19
N VAL A 592 -5.02 0.52 16.14
CA VAL A 592 -4.81 1.43 17.27
C VAL A 592 -6.10 2.20 17.61
N ILE A 593 -6.84 2.69 16.60
CA ILE A 593 -8.12 3.37 16.81
C ILE A 593 -9.16 2.38 17.38
N VAL A 594 -9.26 1.17 16.85
CA VAL A 594 -10.15 0.12 17.37
C VAL A 594 -9.85 -0.16 18.84
N ARG A 595 -8.56 -0.40 19.17
CA ARG A 595 -8.13 -0.67 20.56
C ARG A 595 -8.47 0.50 21.48
N TYR A 596 -8.22 1.72 21.05
CA TYR A 596 -8.56 2.91 21.81
C TYR A 596 -10.08 2.98 22.09
N ILE A 597 -10.93 2.76 21.07
CA ILE A 597 -12.40 2.76 21.22
C ILE A 597 -12.86 1.65 22.17
N VAL A 598 -12.31 0.44 22.05
CA VAL A 598 -12.62 -0.70 22.93
C VAL A 598 -12.26 -0.38 24.38
N GLU A 599 -11.09 0.21 24.63
CA GLU A 599 -10.60 0.54 25.97
C GLU A 599 -11.45 1.65 26.61
N GLN A 600 -11.83 2.68 25.84
CA GLN A 600 -12.67 3.77 26.34
C GLN A 600 -14.15 3.37 26.49
N GLY A 601 -14.62 2.34 25.77
CA GLY A 601 -16.03 1.92 25.71
C GLY A 601 -16.95 2.94 25.06
N THR A 602 -16.88 4.20 25.46
CA THR A 602 -17.56 5.33 24.82
C THR A 602 -16.58 6.48 24.61
N ILE A 603 -16.31 6.81 23.37
CA ILE A 603 -15.48 7.97 23.02
C ILE A 603 -16.30 9.26 23.05
N GLN A 604 -15.62 10.35 23.41
CA GLN A 604 -16.17 11.72 23.42
C GLN A 604 -15.49 12.50 22.28
N PRO A 605 -15.96 12.37 21.04
CA PRO A 605 -15.35 13.08 19.94
C PRO A 605 -15.65 14.57 20.10
N SER A 606 -14.61 15.35 20.31
CA SER A 606 -14.71 16.81 20.35
C SER A 606 -13.43 17.38 19.79
N ALA A 607 -13.57 18.24 18.79
CA ALA A 607 -12.49 19.12 18.39
C ALA A 607 -12.07 20.00 19.56
N ASP A 608 -10.79 20.16 19.81
CA ASP A 608 -10.27 20.99 20.91
C ASP A 608 -9.94 22.43 20.48
N ALA A 609 -10.25 22.76 19.21
CA ALA A 609 -10.01 24.05 18.57
C ALA A 609 -8.53 24.47 18.61
N ASN A 610 -7.64 23.51 18.42
CA ASN A 610 -6.21 23.71 18.48
C ASN A 610 -5.67 24.55 17.31
N TRP A 611 -6.44 24.72 16.23
CA TRP A 611 -6.09 25.58 15.12
C TRP A 611 -7.28 26.39 14.59
N LYS A 612 -7.01 27.52 13.97
CA LYS A 612 -7.99 28.39 13.30
C LYS A 612 -7.32 29.28 12.27
N PHE A 613 -8.10 29.89 11.41
CA PHE A 613 -7.61 30.98 10.57
C PHE A 613 -7.40 32.27 11.40
N SER A 614 -6.34 33.01 11.08
CA SER A 614 -6.18 34.36 11.62
C SER A 614 -7.29 35.28 11.10
N PRO A 615 -7.92 36.12 11.94
CA PRO A 615 -8.99 37.01 11.50
C PRO A 615 -8.53 37.98 10.43
N LEU A 616 -9.33 38.15 9.37
CA LEU A 616 -9.12 39.13 8.31
C LEU A 616 -10.36 40.03 8.21
N GLU A 617 -10.18 41.33 8.49
CA GLU A 617 -11.31 42.26 8.53
C GLU A 617 -12.07 42.33 7.18
N ASN A 618 -13.42 42.27 7.25
CA ASN A 618 -14.31 42.37 6.10
C ASN A 618 -13.98 41.38 4.96
N THR A 619 -13.57 40.15 5.30
CA THR A 619 -13.10 39.16 4.36
C THR A 619 -13.96 37.88 4.45
N SER A 620 -14.33 37.33 3.30
CA SER A 620 -14.99 36.03 3.22
C SER A 620 -14.38 35.14 2.15
N VAL A 621 -14.49 33.82 2.35
CA VAL A 621 -14.00 32.80 1.41
C VAL A 621 -15.10 31.79 1.09
N LEU A 622 -15.00 31.15 -0.07
CA LEU A 622 -15.86 30.04 -0.47
C LEU A 622 -15.12 28.73 -0.43
N PHE A 623 -15.78 27.69 0.04
CA PHE A 623 -15.29 26.32 -0.02
C PHE A 623 -16.42 25.35 -0.37
N GLU A 624 -16.07 24.27 -1.06
CA GLU A 624 -16.97 23.18 -1.39
C GLU A 624 -16.85 22.05 -0.39
N THR A 625 -18.00 21.45 -0.03
CA THR A 625 -18.07 20.24 0.80
C THR A 625 -19.25 19.37 0.38
N GLY A 626 -19.44 18.21 1.02
CA GLY A 626 -20.53 17.30 0.70
C GLY A 626 -21.91 17.89 1.02
N PRO A 627 -22.97 17.52 0.26
CA PRO A 627 -24.33 18.06 0.47
C PRO A 627 -24.88 17.86 1.87
N LYS A 628 -24.49 16.77 2.56
CA LYS A 628 -24.91 16.47 3.93
C LYS A 628 -24.25 17.37 5.01
N ALA A 629 -23.29 18.21 4.64
CA ALA A 629 -22.67 19.15 5.57
C ALA A 629 -23.72 20.05 6.27
N THR A 630 -24.86 20.29 5.62
CA THR A 630 -25.98 21.06 6.19
C THR A 630 -26.51 20.45 7.50
N ASP A 631 -26.39 19.13 7.69
CA ASP A 631 -26.87 18.42 8.87
C ASP A 631 -25.97 18.65 10.10
N TYR A 632 -24.73 19.13 9.86
CA TYR A 632 -23.66 19.25 10.87
C TYR A 632 -23.12 20.68 11.03
N ILE A 633 -23.70 21.66 10.34
CA ILE A 633 -23.18 23.05 10.36
C ILE A 633 -23.21 23.65 11.80
N ASP A 634 -24.18 23.25 12.62
CA ASP A 634 -24.31 23.71 14.00
C ASP A 634 -23.28 23.07 14.95
N ASP A 635 -22.60 22.02 14.52
CA ASP A 635 -21.52 21.35 15.29
C ASP A 635 -20.22 22.16 15.23
N VAL A 636 -20.02 22.96 14.18
CA VAL A 636 -18.83 23.81 13.99
C VAL A 636 -18.96 25.10 14.78
N LYS A 637 -18.41 25.11 15.99
CA LYS A 637 -18.52 26.25 16.90
C LYS A 637 -17.44 27.30 16.62
N GLY A 638 -17.82 28.58 16.77
CA GLY A 638 -16.88 29.70 16.70
C GLY A 638 -16.51 30.16 15.28
N LEU A 639 -17.06 29.54 14.22
CA LEU A 639 -16.93 29.97 12.85
C LEU A 639 -18.28 30.45 12.28
N GLU A 640 -18.23 31.52 11.50
CA GLU A 640 -19.41 32.05 10.81
C GLU A 640 -19.47 31.43 9.38
N ILE A 641 -20.12 30.25 9.29
CA ILE A 641 -20.29 29.49 8.05
C ILE A 641 -21.76 29.60 7.61
N THR A 642 -22.00 29.92 6.34
CA THR A 642 -23.34 30.03 5.77
C THR A 642 -23.40 29.34 4.39
N PRO A 643 -24.53 28.68 4.03
CA PRO A 643 -24.72 28.15 2.69
C PRO A 643 -24.60 29.26 1.63
N ALA A 644 -23.93 28.96 0.51
CA ALA A 644 -23.70 29.89 -0.59
C ALA A 644 -24.25 29.38 -1.94
N GLY A 645 -24.93 28.21 -1.93
CA GLY A 645 -25.55 27.61 -3.11
C GLY A 645 -24.96 26.26 -3.47
N ASP A 646 -25.11 25.88 -4.74
CA ASP A 646 -24.57 24.63 -5.27
C ASP A 646 -23.12 24.86 -5.75
N GLY A 647 -22.25 23.92 -5.43
CA GLY A 647 -20.88 23.84 -5.93
C GLY A 647 -20.77 23.06 -7.24
N ALA A 648 -19.54 22.81 -7.69
CA ALA A 648 -19.29 22.01 -8.87
C ALA A 648 -19.57 20.52 -8.61
N ASP A 649 -19.90 19.75 -9.65
CA ASP A 649 -20.00 18.29 -9.65
C ASP A 649 -20.84 17.69 -8.49
N GLY A 650 -21.88 18.42 -8.02
CA GLY A 650 -22.77 17.97 -6.95
C GLY A 650 -22.30 18.29 -5.53
N PHE A 651 -21.23 19.05 -5.36
CA PHE A 651 -20.86 19.59 -4.05
C PHE A 651 -21.82 20.69 -3.61
N ALA A 652 -21.90 20.92 -2.30
CA ALA A 652 -22.52 22.11 -1.73
C ALA A 652 -21.47 23.20 -1.50
N LEU A 653 -21.83 24.46 -1.76
CA LEU A 653 -20.95 25.62 -1.60
C LEU A 653 -21.30 26.36 -0.30
N TYR A 654 -20.27 26.68 0.46
CA TYR A 654 -20.41 27.42 1.72
C TYR A 654 -19.51 28.65 1.71
N ARG A 655 -19.95 29.69 2.45
CA ARG A 655 -19.17 30.89 2.74
C ARG A 655 -18.70 30.85 4.18
N LEU A 656 -17.40 31.04 4.37
CA LEU A 656 -16.75 31.23 5.67
C LEU A 656 -16.28 32.69 5.78
N LYS A 657 -16.63 33.36 6.88
CA LYS A 657 -16.10 34.67 7.23
C LYS A 657 -14.83 34.51 8.04
N LEU A 658 -13.77 35.21 7.62
CA LEU A 658 -12.44 35.18 8.25
C LEU A 658 -12.25 36.30 9.28
#